data_5a50cf9b0b733f5869f8ba4a30cc6890
#
_entry.id   5a50cf9b0b733f5869f8ba4a30cc6890
#
_cell.length_a   1.000
_cell.length_b   1.000
_cell.length_c   1.000
_cell.angle_alpha   90.00
_cell.angle_beta   90.00
_cell.angle_gamma   90.00
#
_symmetry.space_group_name_H-M   'P 1'
#
loop_
_entity.id
_entity.type
_entity.pdbx_description
1 polymer ?
#
loop_
_entity_poly.entity_id
_entity_poly.type
_entity_poly.pdbx_seq_one_letter_code
_entity_poly.pdbx_strand_id
1 'polypeptide(L)'
;MNFSGCRYLPVTLAFGLIPILAAADKPPAILPGLQRDGSVLLPNQWSLRPAGRQLAVGDFPVNIALHPAGRYAAVLHSGYSLHEVRILDLTSGTQLSQAALDESFYGLAWSADGKKLYASGGTREVVQVFSFSGGYLSAPSEIRLRPEAETGVPIGLAVEPGSGALYVAEGWGQRVEKIDTKSGEFLWTRPLAGPVKQPDTNPDSERWEPPNAPDAPFPYACLPDPSRKRVYVSLWGRSAVVSLDARTGAEVARWPVGPHPNELALSADGRLFVAEANTNTVSVLDLPTGRVLERLSTAPTPDSPPGSMPNSLALSADGHLLFAANANNNSIAVFDVSNPRQAISLGLIPVGWFPTSVRITADGKTLVVANGKGAASLANPNGPRPIDPRPSSLRQYIGSLLQGTVSLIELPPAASRPARFGTWTREVVANRPATANGAPAARAADNPVPAAIGGPSPIRHVIYVVKENRTYDQVLGDLPAGNGAPQLCLFPETVTPNHHALAREFVLLDNFYADGEVSADGHEWSMGAYATDFVEKAWPVDYGHGERRKIGYPAEGEYPIATPERGYLWDQAARAGVTFRSYGEFVFEGRTPESPTRPALPVLRGHIDPLYRGFDLNYPDVDRVARFAAELKRFEAEGEMPRLQVLRLPNDHTSGGYPGALTPRALVADNDLALGRLVDAVSHSKFWPTTAIFVLEDDAQNGPDHVDAHRIPCLVISPYTARHTVDSTLYSTTSMLRTIELILGLQPMSQFDAAAAPMFASFTASPDVTPYSALPARFDLKERNPAEGADARESARMDFREADRADDIVLNEIIWRSVKGAHSPMPAPVRAAFFKPHPKTDDDD
;
A
#
# COMPACT_ATOMS: atom_id res chain seq x y z
N MET A 1 92.06 -5.77 48.93
CA MET A 1 91.17 -4.74 49.45
C MET A 1 89.73 -5.11 49.02
N ASN A 2 88.89 -5.38 50.04
CA ASN A 2 87.51 -5.88 49.92
C ASN A 2 86.61 -4.90 49.30
N PHE A 3 85.70 -5.36 48.44
CA PHE A 3 84.40 -4.74 48.23
C PHE A 3 83.32 -5.80 48.18
N SER A 4 82.29 -5.58 49.00
CA SER A 4 81.12 -6.39 49.33
C SER A 4 80.11 -6.42 48.18
N GLY A 5 79.55 -7.62 47.94
CA GLY A 5 78.44 -7.77 47.02
C GLY A 5 77.11 -7.34 47.59
N CYS A 6 76.28 -6.68 46.78
CA CYS A 6 74.91 -6.42 47.03
C CYS A 6 74.01 -7.31 46.13
N ARG A 7 73.22 -8.20 46.71
CA ARG A 7 72.32 -9.09 46.03
C ARG A 7 70.98 -8.34 45.76
N TYR A 8 70.63 -8.18 44.54
CA TYR A 8 69.29 -7.77 44.14
C TYR A 8 68.37 -8.97 43.97
N LEU A 9 67.27 -8.98 44.68
CA LEU A 9 66.14 -9.89 44.48
C LEU A 9 65.28 -9.36 43.27
N PRO A 10 64.82 -10.19 42.31
CA PRO A 10 63.88 -9.79 41.29
C PRO A 10 62.42 -9.84 41.85
N VAL A 11 61.73 -8.71 41.84
CA VAL A 11 60.28 -8.64 42.03
C VAL A 11 59.61 -8.99 40.72
N THR A 12 58.98 -10.15 40.69
CA THR A 12 58.16 -10.58 39.56
C THR A 12 56.75 -9.91 39.68
N LEU A 13 56.51 -8.89 38.87
CA LEU A 13 55.12 -8.36 38.67
C LEU A 13 54.33 -9.36 37.81
N ALA A 14 53.37 -10.04 38.42
CA ALA A 14 52.38 -10.79 37.67
C ALA A 14 51.32 -9.81 37.07
N PHE A 15 51.42 -9.57 35.77
CA PHE A 15 50.31 -8.91 35.03
C PHE A 15 49.18 -9.91 34.89
N GLY A 16 48.08 -9.72 35.64
CA GLY A 16 46.83 -10.41 35.40
C GLY A 16 46.23 -9.96 34.05
N LEU A 17 46.23 -10.83 33.06
CA LEU A 17 45.41 -10.67 31.86
C LEU A 17 43.93 -10.75 32.28
N ILE A 18 43.28 -9.59 32.36
CA ILE A 18 41.82 -9.53 32.37
C ILE A 18 41.39 -9.88 30.93
N PRO A 19 40.61 -10.96 30.69
CA PRO A 19 40.08 -11.21 29.37
C PRO A 19 39.09 -10.09 29.07
N ILE A 20 39.42 -9.21 28.14
CA ILE A 20 38.44 -8.37 27.47
C ILE A 20 37.56 -9.34 26.71
N LEU A 21 36.39 -9.66 27.27
CA LEU A 21 35.29 -10.26 26.49
C LEU A 21 34.99 -9.23 25.37
N ALA A 22 35.51 -9.49 24.20
CA ALA A 22 35.03 -8.82 23.02
C ALA A 22 33.53 -9.11 22.94
N ALA A 23 32.71 -8.07 23.05
CA ALA A 23 31.27 -8.18 22.70
C ALA A 23 31.23 -8.77 21.29
N ALA A 24 30.62 -9.92 21.13
CA ALA A 24 30.41 -10.50 19.81
C ALA A 24 29.71 -9.43 18.98
N ASP A 25 30.33 -8.99 17.89
CA ASP A 25 29.72 -8.04 16.97
C ASP A 25 28.35 -8.61 16.56
N LYS A 26 27.29 -7.86 16.87
CA LYS A 26 25.96 -8.24 16.37
C LYS A 26 26.04 -8.35 14.85
N PRO A 27 25.46 -9.37 14.24
CA PRO A 27 25.41 -9.44 12.78
C PRO A 27 24.77 -8.14 12.25
N PRO A 28 25.26 -7.61 11.12
CA PRO A 28 24.71 -6.39 10.56
C PRO A 28 23.23 -6.58 10.27
N ALA A 29 22.42 -5.54 10.54
CA ALA A 29 20.98 -5.54 10.26
C ALA A 29 20.72 -5.81 8.77
N ILE A 30 19.73 -6.61 8.47
CA ILE A 30 19.26 -6.82 7.10
C ILE A 30 18.34 -5.66 6.76
N LEU A 31 18.68 -4.91 5.72
CA LEU A 31 17.94 -3.75 5.24
C LEU A 31 17.24 -4.06 3.90
N PRO A 32 16.13 -3.38 3.56
CA PRO A 32 15.54 -3.44 2.22
C PRO A 32 16.57 -3.13 1.12
N GLY A 33 16.31 -3.60 -0.10
CA GLY A 33 17.16 -3.40 -1.27
C GLY A 33 17.89 -4.65 -1.74
N LEU A 34 18.89 -4.49 -2.60
CA LEU A 34 19.62 -5.60 -3.23
C LEU A 34 20.38 -6.42 -2.18
N GLN A 35 20.11 -7.71 -2.11
CA GLN A 35 20.79 -8.66 -1.24
C GLN A 35 21.99 -9.32 -1.93
N ARG A 36 22.89 -9.92 -1.14
CA ARG A 36 24.13 -10.56 -1.66
C ARG A 36 23.85 -11.70 -2.63
N ASP A 37 22.70 -12.33 -2.54
CA ASP A 37 22.27 -13.45 -3.38
C ASP A 37 21.57 -13.00 -4.68
N GLY A 38 21.51 -11.68 -4.93
CA GLY A 38 20.92 -11.06 -6.11
C GLY A 38 19.41 -10.87 -6.02
N SER A 39 18.75 -11.23 -4.90
CA SER A 39 17.36 -10.85 -4.66
C SER A 39 17.24 -9.40 -4.23
N VAL A 40 16.07 -8.81 -4.39
CA VAL A 40 15.73 -7.51 -3.82
C VAL A 40 14.75 -7.73 -2.68
N LEU A 41 15.13 -7.36 -1.47
CA LEU A 41 14.27 -7.40 -0.28
C LEU A 41 13.42 -6.13 -0.24
N LEU A 42 12.11 -6.28 -0.14
CA LEU A 42 11.15 -5.19 -0.01
C LEU A 42 10.93 -4.82 1.47
N PRO A 43 10.44 -3.60 1.75
CA PRO A 43 10.09 -3.16 3.10
C PRO A 43 9.11 -4.10 3.82
N ASN A 44 8.15 -4.67 3.08
CA ASN A 44 7.16 -5.63 3.56
C ASN A 44 7.70 -7.06 3.78
N GLN A 45 9.01 -7.25 3.84
CA GLN A 45 9.72 -8.53 4.07
C GLN A 45 9.67 -9.52 2.89
N TRP A 46 8.95 -9.21 1.81
CA TRP A 46 8.96 -10.04 0.61
C TRP A 46 10.21 -9.76 -0.23
N SER A 47 10.62 -10.73 -1.05
CA SER A 47 11.76 -10.59 -1.95
C SER A 47 11.34 -10.66 -3.41
N LEU A 48 12.15 -10.10 -4.30
CA LEU A 48 11.97 -10.16 -5.74
C LEU A 48 13.12 -10.88 -6.41
N ARG A 49 12.81 -11.76 -7.37
CA ARG A 49 13.72 -12.40 -8.32
C ARG A 49 13.02 -12.54 -9.66
N PRO A 50 12.74 -11.44 -10.37
CA PRO A 50 11.91 -11.49 -11.56
C PRO A 50 12.54 -12.30 -12.67
N ALA A 51 11.74 -13.17 -13.31
CA ALA A 51 12.14 -13.93 -14.49
C ALA A 51 12.19 -13.03 -15.73
N GLY A 52 13.03 -13.40 -16.69
CA GLY A 52 13.15 -12.71 -17.97
C GLY A 52 13.90 -11.38 -17.87
N ARG A 53 13.84 -10.61 -18.98
CA ARG A 53 14.45 -9.29 -19.07
C ARG A 53 13.51 -8.23 -18.50
N GLN A 54 14.03 -7.37 -17.63
CA GLN A 54 13.30 -6.25 -17.06
C GLN A 54 13.59 -4.96 -17.84
N LEU A 55 12.53 -4.30 -18.33
CA LEU A 55 12.61 -3.01 -19.01
C LEU A 55 12.06 -1.95 -18.07
N ALA A 56 12.87 -0.97 -17.71
CA ALA A 56 12.37 0.18 -16.95
C ALA A 56 11.38 0.98 -17.82
N VAL A 57 10.24 1.33 -17.24
CA VAL A 57 9.21 2.15 -17.90
C VAL A 57 8.84 3.34 -17.01
N GLY A 58 7.71 3.99 -17.25
CA GLY A 58 7.23 5.13 -16.46
C GLY A 58 6.61 4.71 -15.14
N ASP A 59 5.97 5.69 -14.51
CA ASP A 59 5.31 5.56 -13.23
C ASP A 59 4.07 4.66 -13.36
N PHE A 60 3.97 3.69 -12.50
CA PHE A 60 2.85 2.77 -12.30
C PHE A 60 2.16 2.29 -13.61
N PRO A 61 2.82 1.44 -14.43
CA PRO A 61 2.19 0.87 -15.63
C PRO A 61 1.00 0.00 -15.20
N VAL A 62 -0.20 0.34 -15.71
CA VAL A 62 -1.46 -0.31 -15.31
C VAL A 62 -1.97 -1.32 -16.33
N ASN A 63 -1.66 -1.15 -17.62
CA ASN A 63 -2.16 -2.03 -18.67
C ASN A 63 -1.23 -2.12 -19.86
N ILE A 64 -1.30 -3.27 -20.56
CA ILE A 64 -0.60 -3.54 -21.81
C ILE A 64 -1.61 -3.90 -22.89
N ALA A 65 -1.47 -3.32 -24.08
CA ALA A 65 -2.18 -3.74 -25.27
C ALA A 65 -1.17 -4.15 -26.36
N LEU A 66 -1.22 -5.40 -26.78
CA LEU A 66 -0.39 -5.89 -27.89
C LEU A 66 -0.94 -5.39 -29.22
N HIS A 67 -0.08 -4.87 -30.07
CA HIS A 67 -0.47 -4.43 -31.40
C HIS A 67 -0.87 -5.65 -32.27
N PRO A 68 -1.92 -5.56 -33.12
CA PRO A 68 -2.40 -6.69 -33.91
C PRO A 68 -1.33 -7.36 -34.80
N ALA A 69 -0.31 -6.60 -35.25
CA ALA A 69 0.83 -7.15 -36.00
C ALA A 69 1.85 -7.91 -35.14
N GLY A 70 1.69 -7.97 -33.81
CA GLY A 70 2.50 -8.76 -32.87
C GLY A 70 3.87 -8.18 -32.50
N ARG A 71 4.35 -7.14 -33.19
CA ARG A 71 5.69 -6.57 -32.95
C ARG A 71 5.73 -5.57 -31.79
N TYR A 72 4.67 -4.82 -31.58
CA TYR A 72 4.65 -3.71 -30.63
C TYR A 72 3.71 -3.98 -29.45
N ALA A 73 4.05 -3.39 -28.32
CA ALA A 73 3.18 -3.29 -27.15
C ALA A 73 3.02 -1.82 -26.77
N ALA A 74 1.78 -1.39 -26.51
CA ALA A 74 1.50 -0.14 -25.84
C ALA A 74 1.37 -0.42 -24.34
N VAL A 75 1.99 0.40 -23.51
CA VAL A 75 1.95 0.35 -22.05
C VAL A 75 1.36 1.64 -21.53
N LEU A 76 0.24 1.57 -20.83
CA LEU A 76 -0.44 2.70 -20.21
C LEU A 76 0.05 2.88 -18.77
N HIS A 77 0.37 4.10 -18.41
CA HIS A 77 0.81 4.51 -17.08
C HIS A 77 -0.25 5.39 -16.43
N SER A 78 -0.59 5.10 -15.17
CA SER A 78 -1.60 5.82 -14.38
C SER A 78 -1.14 5.90 -12.93
N GLY A 79 0.07 6.42 -12.71
CA GLY A 79 0.67 6.58 -11.40
C GLY A 79 0.43 7.97 -10.81
N TYR A 80 1.18 8.27 -9.77
CA TYR A 80 1.17 9.57 -9.11
C TYR A 80 1.70 10.72 -10.01
N SER A 81 2.72 10.42 -10.83
CA SER A 81 3.45 11.44 -11.60
C SER A 81 2.82 11.65 -13.00
N LEU A 82 3.55 11.29 -14.05
CA LEU A 82 3.12 11.50 -15.42
C LEU A 82 2.28 10.34 -15.93
N HIS A 83 1.06 10.63 -16.35
CA HIS A 83 0.28 9.70 -17.14
C HIS A 83 0.77 9.72 -18.59
N GLU A 84 1.00 8.55 -19.15
CA GLU A 84 1.56 8.44 -20.50
C GLU A 84 1.27 7.07 -21.13
N VAL A 85 1.42 6.99 -22.43
CA VAL A 85 1.52 5.72 -23.17
C VAL A 85 2.93 5.59 -23.73
N ARG A 86 3.56 4.44 -23.48
CA ARG A 86 4.85 4.06 -24.09
C ARG A 86 4.67 2.95 -25.12
N ILE A 87 5.39 3.03 -26.21
CA ILE A 87 5.43 1.97 -27.24
C ILE A 87 6.75 1.23 -27.12
N LEU A 88 6.64 -0.08 -26.90
CA LEU A 88 7.78 -1.00 -26.86
C LEU A 88 7.84 -1.82 -28.16
N ASP A 89 9.03 -2.01 -28.70
CA ASP A 89 9.30 -3.01 -29.73
C ASP A 89 9.67 -4.33 -29.05
N LEU A 90 8.81 -5.32 -29.13
CA LEU A 90 8.98 -6.61 -28.47
C LEU A 90 10.14 -7.43 -29.07
N THR A 91 10.57 -7.14 -30.32
CA THR A 91 11.67 -7.84 -30.97
C THR A 91 13.02 -7.40 -30.42
N SER A 92 13.25 -6.07 -30.34
CA SER A 92 14.47 -5.53 -29.74
C SER A 92 14.39 -5.41 -28.22
N GLY A 93 13.17 -5.35 -27.68
CA GLY A 93 12.89 -5.07 -26.27
C GLY A 93 13.32 -3.65 -25.86
N THR A 94 13.07 -2.68 -26.72
CA THR A 94 13.40 -1.27 -26.48
C THR A 94 12.15 -0.41 -26.55
N GLN A 95 12.13 0.69 -25.81
CA GLN A 95 11.13 1.74 -25.97
C GLN A 95 11.40 2.52 -27.25
N LEU A 96 10.36 2.75 -28.08
CA LEU A 96 10.45 3.50 -29.32
C LEU A 96 9.92 4.92 -29.18
N SER A 97 8.79 5.08 -28.50
CA SER A 97 8.14 6.38 -28.32
C SER A 97 7.32 6.44 -27.04
N GLN A 98 6.96 7.66 -26.66
CA GLN A 98 6.03 7.92 -25.56
C GLN A 98 5.12 9.11 -25.92
N ALA A 99 3.91 9.11 -25.38
CA ALA A 99 2.96 10.20 -25.51
C ALA A 99 2.35 10.49 -24.13
N ALA A 100 2.49 11.74 -23.68
CA ALA A 100 1.91 12.17 -22.41
C ALA A 100 0.39 12.24 -22.51
N LEU A 101 -0.28 11.98 -21.41
CA LEU A 101 -1.70 12.13 -21.18
C LEU A 101 -1.92 13.13 -20.03
N ASP A 102 -2.99 13.90 -20.07
CA ASP A 102 -3.37 14.73 -18.92
C ASP A 102 -3.79 13.85 -17.75
N GLU A 103 -4.56 12.81 -18.05
CA GLU A 103 -4.97 11.77 -17.11
C GLU A 103 -5.23 10.44 -17.82
N SER A 104 -5.22 9.35 -17.05
CA SER A 104 -5.63 8.02 -17.49
C SER A 104 -6.16 7.22 -16.30
N PHE A 105 -6.69 6.02 -16.55
CA PHE A 105 -7.00 5.06 -15.49
C PHE A 105 -6.50 3.67 -15.88
N TYR A 106 -7.28 2.88 -16.64
CA TYR A 106 -6.89 1.49 -16.98
C TYR A 106 -7.06 1.16 -18.47
N GLY A 107 -8.03 1.75 -19.14
CA GLY A 107 -8.47 1.38 -20.47
C GLY A 107 -7.42 1.64 -21.55
N LEU A 108 -7.07 0.60 -22.32
CA LEU A 108 -6.15 0.68 -23.44
C LEU A 108 -6.52 -0.34 -24.51
N ALA A 109 -6.80 0.10 -25.76
CA ALA A 109 -7.23 -0.78 -26.84
C ALA A 109 -6.75 -0.34 -28.21
N TRP A 110 -6.27 -1.26 -29.02
CA TRP A 110 -5.95 -1.02 -30.43
C TRP A 110 -7.20 -1.15 -31.33
N SER A 111 -7.27 -0.34 -32.42
CA SER A 111 -8.14 -0.66 -33.53
C SER A 111 -7.71 -1.97 -34.20
N ALA A 112 -8.64 -2.67 -34.84
CA ALA A 112 -8.38 -3.97 -35.45
C ALA A 112 -7.28 -3.92 -36.53
N ASP A 113 -7.13 -2.79 -37.23
CA ASP A 113 -6.10 -2.55 -38.25
C ASP A 113 -4.77 -2.04 -37.66
N GLY A 114 -4.69 -1.83 -36.33
CA GLY A 114 -3.52 -1.36 -35.61
C GLY A 114 -3.16 0.09 -35.87
N LYS A 115 -3.99 0.86 -36.58
CA LYS A 115 -3.66 2.25 -36.93
C LYS A 115 -4.06 3.28 -35.89
N LYS A 116 -4.93 2.89 -34.95
CA LYS A 116 -5.37 3.74 -33.85
C LYS A 116 -5.18 3.04 -32.50
N LEU A 117 -4.83 3.82 -31.50
CA LEU A 117 -4.79 3.40 -30.11
C LEU A 117 -5.77 4.28 -29.31
N TYR A 118 -6.59 3.66 -28.49
CA TYR A 118 -7.53 4.30 -27.60
C TYR A 118 -7.04 4.11 -26.17
N ALA A 119 -6.98 5.21 -25.39
CA ALA A 119 -6.61 5.21 -23.97
C ALA A 119 -7.66 5.94 -23.13
N SER A 120 -7.92 5.45 -21.93
CA SER A 120 -8.77 6.12 -20.96
C SER A 120 -8.20 7.49 -20.58
N GLY A 121 -9.03 8.49 -20.48
CA GLY A 121 -8.69 9.83 -20.01
C GLY A 121 -9.07 10.11 -18.55
N GLY A 122 -9.35 9.06 -17.77
CA GLY A 122 -9.61 9.19 -16.33
C GLY A 122 -10.70 10.23 -16.01
N THR A 123 -10.43 11.09 -15.05
CA THR A 123 -11.38 12.12 -14.58
C THR A 123 -11.59 13.28 -15.57
N ARG A 124 -10.87 13.28 -16.73
CA ARG A 124 -11.13 14.20 -17.85
C ARG A 124 -12.40 13.85 -18.63
N GLU A 125 -13.01 12.68 -18.38
CA GLU A 125 -14.23 12.22 -19.03
C GLU A 125 -14.11 12.11 -20.56
N VAL A 126 -12.94 11.63 -21.02
CA VAL A 126 -12.63 11.46 -22.44
C VAL A 126 -12.02 10.09 -22.72
N VAL A 127 -12.07 9.68 -23.99
CA VAL A 127 -11.17 8.66 -24.54
C VAL A 127 -10.15 9.37 -25.44
N GLN A 128 -8.88 9.20 -25.14
CA GLN A 128 -7.77 9.70 -25.94
C GLN A 128 -7.57 8.80 -27.16
N VAL A 129 -7.42 9.37 -28.34
CA VAL A 129 -7.28 8.64 -29.60
C VAL A 129 -5.98 9.05 -30.31
N PHE A 130 -5.06 8.11 -30.42
CA PHE A 130 -3.79 8.30 -31.12
C PHE A 130 -3.81 7.62 -32.48
N SER A 131 -3.22 8.26 -33.52
CA SER A 131 -2.82 7.56 -34.73
C SER A 131 -1.46 6.91 -34.53
N PHE A 132 -1.27 5.70 -35.08
CA PHE A 132 -0.03 4.93 -34.92
C PHE A 132 0.60 4.61 -36.27
N SER A 133 1.91 4.80 -36.39
CA SER A 133 2.70 4.40 -37.54
C SER A 133 4.15 4.13 -37.15
N GLY A 134 4.66 2.93 -37.52
CA GLY A 134 6.08 2.60 -37.41
C GLY A 134 6.69 2.66 -35.99
N GLY A 135 5.88 2.50 -34.95
CA GLY A 135 6.34 2.58 -33.56
C GLY A 135 6.09 3.96 -32.90
N TYR A 136 5.45 4.88 -33.59
CA TYR A 136 5.22 6.25 -33.10
C TYR A 136 3.74 6.58 -33.01
N LEU A 137 3.35 7.28 -31.93
CA LEU A 137 2.03 7.84 -31.71
C LEU A 137 1.98 9.30 -32.17
N SER A 138 0.85 9.73 -32.73
CA SER A 138 0.56 11.15 -33.00
C SER A 138 0.24 11.90 -31.70
N ALA A 139 0.06 13.22 -31.79
CA ALA A 139 -0.70 13.94 -30.78
C ALA A 139 -2.12 13.36 -30.67
N PRO A 140 -2.69 13.24 -29.45
CA PRO A 140 -4.02 12.68 -29.26
C PRO A 140 -5.12 13.62 -29.76
N SER A 141 -6.23 13.03 -30.22
CA SER A 141 -7.53 13.66 -30.30
C SER A 141 -8.44 13.02 -29.25
N GLU A 142 -9.54 13.69 -28.90
CA GLU A 142 -10.43 13.27 -27.82
C GLU A 142 -11.81 12.89 -28.34
N ILE A 143 -12.37 11.80 -27.78
CA ILE A 143 -13.80 11.51 -27.80
C ILE A 143 -14.32 11.88 -26.43
N ARG A 144 -15.13 12.95 -26.34
CA ARG A 144 -15.70 13.39 -25.06
C ARG A 144 -16.91 12.57 -24.71
N LEU A 145 -16.90 11.99 -23.52
CA LEU A 145 -17.97 11.13 -23.01
C LEU A 145 -19.07 11.98 -22.34
N ARG A 146 -18.67 13.04 -21.64
CA ARG A 146 -19.55 13.95 -20.91
C ARG A 146 -18.87 15.28 -20.59
N PRO A 147 -19.61 16.27 -20.04
CA PRO A 147 -18.99 17.45 -19.44
C PRO A 147 -17.99 17.10 -18.36
N GLU A 148 -16.85 17.78 -18.31
CA GLU A 148 -15.79 17.53 -17.33
C GLU A 148 -16.22 17.75 -15.87
N ALA A 149 -17.29 18.52 -15.64
CA ALA A 149 -17.87 18.74 -14.30
C ALA A 149 -18.61 17.49 -13.74
N GLU A 150 -18.95 16.52 -14.59
CA GLU A 150 -19.54 15.25 -14.16
C GLU A 150 -18.43 14.23 -13.85
N THR A 151 -18.75 13.22 -13.03
CA THR A 151 -17.83 12.14 -12.69
C THR A 151 -18.33 10.82 -13.25
N GLY A 152 -17.65 10.31 -14.28
CA GLY A 152 -17.93 9.02 -14.89
C GLY A 152 -16.75 8.07 -14.80
N VAL A 153 -15.57 8.56 -15.03
CA VAL A 153 -14.27 7.86 -15.04
C VAL A 153 -14.32 6.63 -15.96
N PRO A 154 -13.96 6.76 -17.26
CA PRO A 154 -13.78 5.62 -18.14
C PRO A 154 -12.69 4.71 -17.60
N ILE A 155 -13.03 3.49 -17.20
CA ILE A 155 -12.11 2.48 -16.69
C ILE A 155 -11.69 1.55 -17.82
N GLY A 156 -12.63 0.78 -18.37
CA GLY A 156 -12.36 -0.26 -19.37
C GLY A 156 -12.69 0.17 -20.77
N LEU A 157 -11.81 -0.17 -21.72
CA LEU A 157 -12.00 0.08 -23.14
C LEU A 157 -11.85 -1.21 -23.95
N ALA A 158 -12.75 -1.45 -24.91
CA ALA A 158 -12.61 -2.56 -25.84
C ALA A 158 -13.16 -2.21 -27.22
N VAL A 159 -12.39 -2.50 -28.27
CA VAL A 159 -12.84 -2.33 -29.67
C VAL A 159 -13.59 -3.56 -30.14
N GLU A 160 -14.78 -3.40 -30.68
CA GLU A 160 -15.57 -4.49 -31.26
C GLU A 160 -14.94 -4.97 -32.57
N PRO A 161 -14.51 -6.24 -32.65
CA PRO A 161 -14.02 -6.80 -33.90
C PRO A 161 -15.05 -6.71 -35.04
N GLY A 162 -14.63 -6.23 -36.18
CA GLY A 162 -15.46 -6.10 -37.38
C GLY A 162 -16.14 -4.73 -37.55
N SER A 163 -16.87 -4.21 -36.58
CA SER A 163 -17.50 -2.87 -36.66
C SER A 163 -16.53 -1.74 -36.38
N GLY A 164 -15.55 -1.97 -35.46
CA GLY A 164 -14.64 -0.96 -34.96
C GLY A 164 -15.29 -0.01 -33.94
N ALA A 165 -16.52 -0.28 -33.48
CA ALA A 165 -17.13 0.45 -32.38
C ALA A 165 -16.35 0.23 -31.06
N LEU A 166 -16.36 1.23 -30.18
CA LEU A 166 -15.68 1.19 -28.89
C LEU A 166 -16.69 0.99 -27.76
N TYR A 167 -16.46 0.03 -26.91
CA TYR A 167 -17.13 -0.11 -25.62
C TYR A 167 -16.32 0.60 -24.56
N VAL A 168 -17.03 1.34 -23.69
CA VAL A 168 -16.45 2.07 -22.56
C VAL A 168 -17.20 1.67 -21.30
N ALA A 169 -16.49 1.17 -20.30
CA ALA A 169 -17.01 0.97 -18.94
C ALA A 169 -16.63 2.16 -18.07
N GLU A 170 -17.63 2.78 -17.43
CA GLU A 170 -17.44 3.94 -16.57
C GLU A 170 -17.71 3.57 -15.11
N GLY A 171 -16.63 3.52 -14.32
CA GLY A 171 -16.69 3.03 -12.94
C GLY A 171 -17.57 3.90 -12.04
N TRP A 172 -17.29 5.18 -11.95
CA TRP A 172 -18.07 6.11 -11.13
C TRP A 172 -19.38 6.53 -11.80
N GLY A 173 -19.42 6.50 -13.14
CA GLY A 173 -20.64 6.72 -13.91
C GLY A 173 -21.66 5.57 -13.83
N GLN A 174 -21.24 4.40 -13.33
CA GLN A 174 -22.08 3.20 -13.17
C GLN A 174 -22.79 2.77 -14.44
N ARG A 175 -22.12 2.88 -15.61
CA ARG A 175 -22.72 2.61 -16.91
C ARG A 175 -21.70 2.03 -17.91
N VAL A 176 -22.26 1.50 -18.99
CA VAL A 176 -21.50 1.05 -20.15
C VAL A 176 -22.00 1.78 -21.38
N GLU A 177 -21.09 2.19 -22.24
CA GLU A 177 -21.38 2.92 -23.48
C GLU A 177 -20.81 2.20 -24.68
N LYS A 178 -21.49 2.30 -25.81
CA LYS A 178 -20.96 1.90 -27.11
C LYS A 178 -20.93 3.11 -28.03
N ILE A 179 -19.76 3.35 -28.63
CA ILE A 179 -19.47 4.57 -29.41
C ILE A 179 -19.01 4.21 -30.80
N ASP A 180 -19.52 4.89 -31.82
CA ASP A 180 -18.94 4.86 -33.17
C ASP A 180 -17.62 5.66 -33.17
N THR A 181 -16.49 4.98 -33.41
CA THR A 181 -15.17 5.60 -33.35
C THR A 181 -14.85 6.56 -34.51
N LYS A 182 -15.71 6.65 -35.55
CA LYS A 182 -15.56 7.56 -36.68
C LYS A 182 -16.29 8.86 -36.46
N SER A 183 -17.54 8.79 -35.99
CA SER A 183 -18.40 9.97 -35.74
C SER A 183 -18.27 10.48 -34.31
N GLY A 184 -17.87 9.65 -33.33
CA GLY A 184 -17.92 9.95 -31.89
C GLY A 184 -19.34 9.83 -31.29
N GLU A 185 -20.33 9.38 -32.08
CA GLU A 185 -21.70 9.25 -31.65
C GLU A 185 -21.92 8.03 -30.74
N PHE A 186 -22.74 8.21 -29.69
CA PHE A 186 -23.15 7.11 -28.83
C PHE A 186 -24.21 6.26 -29.54
N LEU A 187 -23.84 5.00 -29.79
CA LEU A 187 -24.78 4.04 -30.39
C LEU A 187 -25.82 3.58 -29.36
N TRP A 188 -25.39 3.45 -28.13
CA TRP A 188 -26.24 3.25 -26.95
C TRP A 188 -25.44 3.52 -25.65
N THR A 189 -26.21 3.85 -24.59
CA THR A 189 -25.72 3.96 -23.21
C THR A 189 -26.56 3.05 -22.31
N ARG A 190 -25.93 2.25 -21.48
CA ARG A 190 -26.58 1.34 -20.52
C ARG A 190 -26.21 1.70 -19.09
N PRO A 191 -27.04 2.40 -18.34
CA PRO A 191 -26.91 2.55 -16.89
C PRO A 191 -27.10 1.19 -16.20
N LEU A 192 -26.23 0.87 -15.23
CA LEU A 192 -26.28 -0.33 -14.40
C LEU A 192 -26.75 0.01 -12.98
N ALA A 193 -26.57 1.26 -12.55
CA ALA A 193 -27.08 1.88 -11.35
C ALA A 193 -27.13 3.40 -11.53
N GLY A 194 -27.59 4.14 -10.52
CA GLY A 194 -27.36 5.59 -10.43
C GLY A 194 -25.87 5.91 -10.29
N PRO A 195 -25.42 7.13 -10.67
CA PRO A 195 -24.02 7.52 -10.50
C PRO A 195 -23.61 7.44 -9.03
N VAL A 196 -22.34 7.16 -8.80
CA VAL A 196 -21.75 7.19 -7.46
C VAL A 196 -21.97 8.59 -6.88
N LYS A 197 -22.58 8.65 -5.73
CA LYS A 197 -22.71 9.90 -5.01
C LYS A 197 -21.35 10.26 -4.41
N GLN A 198 -20.92 11.49 -4.59
CA GLN A 198 -19.85 12.06 -3.78
C GLN A 198 -20.26 11.93 -2.30
N PRO A 199 -19.32 11.71 -1.40
CA PRO A 199 -19.60 11.72 0.02
C PRO A 199 -20.46 12.93 0.37
N ASP A 200 -21.59 12.71 1.07
CA ASP A 200 -22.32 13.82 1.65
C ASP A 200 -21.48 14.39 2.78
N THR A 201 -20.64 15.36 2.45
CA THR A 201 -19.85 16.11 3.42
C THR A 201 -20.71 16.98 4.34
N ASN A 202 -22.05 16.89 4.23
CA ASN A 202 -22.94 17.54 5.15
C ASN A 202 -23.07 16.74 6.47
N PRO A 203 -22.34 17.12 7.53
CA PRO A 203 -22.31 16.39 8.79
C PRO A 203 -23.65 16.43 9.55
N ASP A 204 -24.60 17.28 9.12
CA ASP A 204 -25.93 17.42 9.76
C ASP A 204 -27.02 16.57 9.10
N SER A 205 -26.69 15.76 8.09
CA SER A 205 -27.71 14.87 7.54
C SER A 205 -28.04 13.79 8.59
N GLU A 206 -29.28 13.80 9.10
CA GLU A 206 -29.76 12.78 10.04
C GLU A 206 -29.82 11.37 9.40
N ARG A 207 -29.68 11.28 8.08
CA ARG A 207 -29.62 10.03 7.31
C ARG A 207 -28.17 9.75 6.96
N TRP A 208 -27.48 9.06 7.87
CA TRP A 208 -26.21 8.47 7.51
C TRP A 208 -26.46 7.22 6.64
N GLU A 209 -26.17 7.36 5.38
CA GLU A 209 -25.87 6.25 4.46
C GLU A 209 -24.40 6.39 4.11
N PRO A 210 -23.62 5.29 4.03
CA PRO A 210 -22.27 5.39 3.48
C PRO A 210 -22.38 6.14 2.13
N PRO A 211 -21.41 7.01 1.81
CA PRO A 211 -21.48 7.87 0.62
C PRO A 211 -21.74 7.06 -0.65
N ASN A 212 -21.39 5.79 -0.64
CA ASN A 212 -21.57 4.86 -1.74
C ASN A 212 -22.40 3.66 -1.31
N ALA A 213 -23.36 3.28 -2.14
CA ALA A 213 -24.13 2.07 -1.90
C ALA A 213 -23.20 0.85 -1.83
N PRO A 214 -23.36 -0.05 -0.84
CA PRO A 214 -22.52 -1.24 -0.70
C PRO A 214 -22.51 -2.14 -1.94
N ASP A 215 -23.47 -1.96 -2.80
CA ASP A 215 -23.72 -2.75 -4.01
C ASP A 215 -23.55 -1.96 -5.31
N ALA A 216 -22.83 -0.84 -5.28
CA ALA A 216 -22.50 -0.08 -6.49
C ALA A 216 -21.70 -0.97 -7.47
N PRO A 217 -22.12 -1.08 -8.75
CA PRO A 217 -21.54 -2.05 -9.68
C PRO A 217 -20.09 -1.78 -10.07
N PHE A 218 -19.66 -0.54 -10.22
CA PHE A 218 -18.32 -0.19 -10.73
C PHE A 218 -17.94 -1.04 -11.95
N PRO A 219 -18.58 -0.85 -13.15
CA PRO A 219 -18.19 -1.60 -14.34
C PRO A 219 -16.74 -1.34 -14.69
N TYR A 220 -15.95 -2.44 -14.88
CA TYR A 220 -14.51 -2.37 -15.00
C TYR A 220 -13.99 -2.75 -16.39
N ALA A 221 -14.11 -3.98 -16.82
CA ALA A 221 -13.65 -4.44 -18.12
C ALA A 221 -14.81 -4.74 -19.06
N CYS A 222 -14.66 -4.43 -20.34
CA CYS A 222 -15.54 -4.84 -21.42
C CYS A 222 -14.84 -5.90 -22.28
N LEU A 223 -15.54 -7.00 -22.60
CA LEU A 223 -15.05 -8.05 -23.49
C LEU A 223 -16.10 -8.35 -24.56
N PRO A 224 -15.94 -7.87 -25.80
CA PRO A 224 -16.86 -8.13 -26.89
C PRO A 224 -16.75 -9.56 -27.40
N ASP A 225 -17.90 -10.19 -27.67
CA ASP A 225 -18.05 -11.49 -28.32
C ASP A 225 -18.98 -11.34 -29.56
N PRO A 226 -18.41 -11.03 -30.72
CA PRO A 226 -19.19 -10.89 -31.94
C PRO A 226 -19.93 -12.18 -32.36
N SER A 227 -19.37 -13.33 -32.01
CA SER A 227 -19.96 -14.65 -32.39
C SER A 227 -21.30 -14.89 -31.72
N ARG A 228 -21.43 -14.40 -30.46
CA ARG A 228 -22.68 -14.50 -29.68
C ARG A 228 -23.45 -13.18 -29.64
N LYS A 229 -22.95 -12.12 -30.31
CA LYS A 229 -23.53 -10.75 -30.30
C LYS A 229 -23.69 -10.21 -28.87
N ARG A 230 -22.66 -10.37 -28.06
CA ARG A 230 -22.62 -9.97 -26.64
C ARG A 230 -21.41 -9.10 -26.37
N VAL A 231 -21.51 -8.35 -25.29
CA VAL A 231 -20.37 -7.80 -24.55
C VAL A 231 -20.51 -8.22 -23.09
N TYR A 232 -19.45 -8.81 -22.55
CA TYR A 232 -19.35 -9.18 -21.14
C TYR A 232 -18.68 -8.04 -20.39
N VAL A 233 -19.23 -7.68 -19.22
CA VAL A 233 -18.71 -6.58 -18.41
C VAL A 233 -18.56 -7.08 -16.98
N SER A 234 -17.36 -6.96 -16.43
CA SER A 234 -17.11 -7.22 -15.02
C SER A 234 -17.61 -6.07 -14.15
N LEU A 235 -18.27 -6.39 -13.05
CA LEU A 235 -18.81 -5.44 -12.09
C LEU A 235 -17.93 -5.46 -10.82
N TRP A 236 -16.91 -4.62 -10.82
CA TRP A 236 -15.83 -4.61 -9.83
C TRP A 236 -16.33 -4.54 -8.39
N GLY A 237 -17.36 -3.68 -8.13
CA GLY A 237 -17.96 -3.54 -6.81
C GLY A 237 -19.08 -4.53 -6.49
N ARG A 238 -19.39 -5.52 -7.37
CA ARG A 238 -20.61 -6.34 -7.23
C ARG A 238 -20.47 -7.84 -7.37
N SER A 239 -19.29 -8.37 -7.33
CA SER A 239 -19.05 -9.82 -7.43
C SER A 239 -19.89 -10.47 -8.55
N ALA A 240 -19.98 -9.84 -9.71
CA ALA A 240 -20.79 -10.32 -10.83
C ALA A 240 -20.17 -9.93 -12.18
N VAL A 241 -20.53 -10.70 -13.21
CA VAL A 241 -20.34 -10.33 -14.62
C VAL A 241 -21.71 -10.18 -15.28
N VAL A 242 -21.92 -9.09 -16.03
CA VAL A 242 -23.14 -8.85 -16.80
C VAL A 242 -22.89 -9.10 -18.28
N SER A 243 -23.83 -9.75 -18.94
CA SER A 243 -23.88 -9.96 -20.39
C SER A 243 -24.88 -8.99 -21.01
N LEU A 244 -24.42 -8.13 -21.91
CA LEU A 244 -25.26 -7.16 -22.62
C LEU A 244 -25.39 -7.56 -24.09
N ASP A 245 -26.52 -7.29 -24.69
CA ASP A 245 -26.74 -7.40 -26.15
C ASP A 245 -25.88 -6.34 -26.86
N ALA A 246 -24.98 -6.76 -27.73
CA ALA A 246 -24.01 -5.89 -28.38
C ALA A 246 -24.65 -4.79 -29.27
N ARG A 247 -25.88 -5.00 -29.77
CA ARG A 247 -26.58 -4.07 -30.64
C ARG A 247 -27.39 -3.03 -29.86
N THR A 248 -27.99 -3.43 -28.73
CA THR A 248 -28.97 -2.59 -28.01
C THR A 248 -28.54 -2.14 -26.63
N GLY A 249 -27.48 -2.73 -26.08
CA GLY A 249 -27.08 -2.51 -24.69
C GLY A 249 -28.02 -3.15 -23.65
N ALA A 250 -29.05 -3.89 -24.07
CA ALA A 250 -29.95 -4.54 -23.13
C ALA A 250 -29.25 -5.62 -22.33
N GLU A 251 -29.49 -5.66 -21.02
CA GLU A 251 -28.98 -6.72 -20.15
C GLU A 251 -29.68 -8.06 -20.51
N VAL A 252 -28.88 -9.07 -20.76
CA VAL A 252 -29.35 -10.41 -21.14
C VAL A 252 -29.22 -11.39 -19.99
N ALA A 253 -28.13 -11.28 -19.25
CA ALA A 253 -27.88 -12.11 -18.08
C ALA A 253 -26.92 -11.42 -17.12
N ARG A 254 -26.95 -11.86 -15.85
CA ARG A 254 -26.00 -11.47 -14.80
C ARG A 254 -25.61 -12.71 -14.03
N TRP A 255 -24.31 -12.93 -13.88
CA TRP A 255 -23.77 -14.13 -13.27
C TRP A 255 -22.94 -13.79 -12.04
N PRO A 256 -23.21 -14.41 -10.88
CA PRO A 256 -22.40 -14.22 -9.69
C PRO A 256 -21.02 -14.88 -9.86
N VAL A 257 -19.98 -14.18 -9.40
CA VAL A 257 -18.59 -14.62 -9.33
C VAL A 257 -18.01 -14.24 -7.97
N GLY A 258 -16.70 -14.31 -7.78
CA GLY A 258 -16.04 -13.82 -6.56
C GLY A 258 -15.88 -12.30 -6.53
N PRO A 259 -15.42 -11.76 -5.38
CA PRO A 259 -15.25 -10.33 -5.17
C PRO A 259 -14.23 -9.69 -6.11
N HIS A 260 -14.48 -8.44 -6.47
CA HIS A 260 -13.67 -7.60 -7.36
C HIS A 260 -13.35 -8.28 -8.70
N PRO A 261 -14.37 -8.72 -9.46
CA PRO A 261 -14.12 -9.21 -10.80
C PRO A 261 -13.61 -8.05 -11.68
N ASN A 262 -12.40 -8.19 -12.20
CA ASN A 262 -11.80 -7.18 -13.05
C ASN A 262 -11.53 -7.70 -14.47
N GLU A 263 -10.36 -8.19 -14.83
CA GLU A 263 -10.09 -8.60 -16.21
C GLU A 263 -10.78 -9.92 -16.58
N LEU A 264 -11.18 -10.03 -17.85
CA LEU A 264 -11.92 -11.13 -18.44
C LEU A 264 -11.12 -11.76 -19.60
N ALA A 265 -11.15 -13.08 -19.74
CA ALA A 265 -10.61 -13.77 -20.90
C ALA A 265 -11.63 -14.80 -21.43
N LEU A 266 -11.82 -14.85 -22.76
CA LEU A 266 -12.79 -15.71 -23.43
C LEU A 266 -12.09 -16.79 -24.23
N SER A 267 -12.44 -18.06 -24.00
CA SER A 267 -12.01 -19.19 -24.83
C SER A 267 -12.95 -19.44 -26.00
N ALA A 268 -12.44 -20.07 -27.05
CA ALA A 268 -13.22 -20.43 -28.23
C ALA A 268 -14.37 -21.40 -27.93
N ASP A 269 -14.22 -22.26 -26.92
CA ASP A 269 -15.24 -23.23 -26.49
C ASP A 269 -16.35 -22.60 -25.62
N GLY A 270 -16.28 -21.30 -25.32
CA GLY A 270 -17.32 -20.57 -24.60
C GLY A 270 -17.17 -20.56 -23.10
N ARG A 271 -15.97 -20.75 -22.58
CA ARG A 271 -15.66 -20.48 -21.18
C ARG A 271 -15.18 -19.05 -21.02
N LEU A 272 -15.69 -18.37 -20.00
CA LEU A 272 -15.25 -17.04 -19.59
C LEU A 272 -14.46 -17.16 -18.29
N PHE A 273 -13.19 -16.77 -18.34
CA PHE A 273 -12.32 -16.67 -17.17
C PHE A 273 -12.45 -15.27 -16.57
N VAL A 274 -12.59 -15.19 -15.25
CA VAL A 274 -12.81 -13.95 -14.50
C VAL A 274 -11.78 -13.86 -13.39
N ALA A 275 -10.92 -12.86 -13.44
CA ALA A 275 -9.99 -12.56 -12.34
C ALA A 275 -10.77 -11.91 -11.17
N GLU A 276 -10.58 -12.39 -9.96
CA GLU A 276 -11.29 -11.97 -8.74
C GLU A 276 -10.30 -11.34 -7.76
N ALA A 277 -10.04 -10.04 -7.93
CA ALA A 277 -8.86 -9.39 -7.35
C ALA A 277 -8.89 -9.24 -5.83
N ASN A 278 -10.05 -9.27 -5.17
CA ASN A 278 -10.12 -9.28 -3.71
C ASN A 278 -10.08 -10.70 -3.12
N THR A 279 -9.51 -11.66 -3.85
CA THR A 279 -9.37 -13.08 -3.46
C THR A 279 -8.04 -13.66 -3.93
N ASN A 280 -7.98 -15.02 -3.95
CA ASN A 280 -6.90 -15.81 -4.56
C ASN A 280 -7.40 -16.60 -5.78
N THR A 281 -8.49 -16.20 -6.45
CA THR A 281 -9.17 -17.10 -7.40
C THR A 281 -9.39 -16.47 -8.77
N VAL A 282 -9.50 -17.37 -9.78
CA VAL A 282 -10.06 -17.09 -11.09
C VAL A 282 -11.27 -17.98 -11.26
N SER A 283 -12.47 -17.41 -11.46
CA SER A 283 -13.67 -18.19 -11.80
C SER A 283 -13.70 -18.55 -13.27
N VAL A 284 -14.12 -19.77 -13.58
CA VAL A 284 -14.38 -20.26 -14.94
C VAL A 284 -15.89 -20.41 -15.13
N LEU A 285 -16.48 -19.53 -15.94
CA LEU A 285 -17.91 -19.53 -16.26
C LEU A 285 -18.17 -20.27 -17.57
N ASP A 286 -19.21 -21.10 -17.59
CA ASP A 286 -19.80 -21.65 -18.80
C ASP A 286 -20.84 -20.66 -19.36
N LEU A 287 -20.54 -20.02 -20.46
CA LEU A 287 -21.43 -18.97 -21.05
C LEU A 287 -22.83 -19.46 -21.43
N PRO A 288 -22.99 -20.66 -21.96
CA PRO A 288 -24.33 -21.20 -22.28
C PRO A 288 -25.25 -21.30 -21.06
N THR A 289 -24.72 -21.67 -19.92
CA THR A 289 -25.51 -21.91 -18.69
C THR A 289 -25.36 -20.80 -17.63
N GLY A 290 -24.32 -19.98 -17.73
CA GLY A 290 -23.97 -18.98 -16.72
C GLY A 290 -23.46 -19.58 -15.40
N ARG A 291 -23.09 -20.85 -15.39
CA ARG A 291 -22.65 -21.56 -14.18
C ARG A 291 -21.12 -21.49 -14.03
N VAL A 292 -20.65 -21.31 -12.82
CA VAL A 292 -19.24 -21.49 -12.50
C VAL A 292 -18.93 -22.99 -12.60
N LEU A 293 -18.02 -23.35 -13.52
CA LEU A 293 -17.54 -24.72 -13.72
C LEU A 293 -16.50 -25.11 -12.66
N GLU A 294 -15.59 -24.20 -12.38
CA GLU A 294 -14.49 -24.37 -11.40
C GLU A 294 -13.96 -23.01 -10.95
N ARG A 295 -13.23 -22.99 -9.83
CA ARG A 295 -12.42 -21.86 -9.38
C ARG A 295 -10.97 -22.28 -9.30
N LEU A 296 -10.11 -21.53 -9.97
CA LEU A 296 -8.67 -21.80 -10.04
C LEU A 296 -7.98 -21.00 -8.93
N SER A 297 -7.32 -21.68 -7.98
CA SER A 297 -6.56 -21.01 -6.94
C SER A 297 -5.23 -20.52 -7.50
N THR A 298 -4.96 -19.22 -7.35
CA THR A 298 -3.71 -18.56 -7.72
C THR A 298 -2.75 -18.40 -6.52
N ALA A 299 -3.17 -18.88 -5.34
CA ALA A 299 -2.41 -18.80 -4.12
C ALA A 299 -1.10 -19.59 -4.20
N PRO A 300 -0.04 -19.14 -3.50
CA PRO A 300 1.24 -19.87 -3.44
C PRO A 300 1.13 -21.23 -2.75
N THR A 301 0.20 -21.37 -1.81
CA THR A 301 -0.11 -22.64 -1.12
C THR A 301 -1.62 -22.78 -0.96
N PRO A 302 -2.16 -24.03 -0.86
CA PRO A 302 -3.59 -24.26 -0.77
C PRO A 302 -4.29 -23.56 0.41
N ASP A 303 -3.59 -23.41 1.52
CA ASP A 303 -4.13 -22.84 2.76
C ASP A 303 -3.81 -21.34 2.94
N SER A 304 -3.29 -20.68 1.90
CA SER A 304 -2.98 -19.25 1.98
C SER A 304 -4.25 -18.43 2.25
N PRO A 305 -4.23 -17.50 3.20
CA PRO A 305 -5.28 -16.51 3.34
C PRO A 305 -5.45 -15.68 2.04
N PRO A 306 -6.53 -14.89 1.88
CA PRO A 306 -6.70 -13.96 0.77
C PRO A 306 -5.51 -13.02 0.60
N GLY A 307 -5.40 -12.41 -0.57
CA GLY A 307 -4.42 -11.35 -0.84
C GLY A 307 -3.46 -11.64 -2.00
N SER A 308 -3.67 -12.72 -2.82
CA SER A 308 -2.89 -12.87 -4.06
C SER A 308 -3.20 -11.78 -5.07
N MET A 309 -4.45 -11.29 -5.10
CA MET A 309 -4.92 -10.22 -5.96
C MET A 309 -4.72 -10.54 -7.45
N PRO A 310 -5.36 -11.59 -8.00
CA PRO A 310 -5.32 -11.84 -9.43
C PRO A 310 -6.08 -10.72 -10.17
N ASN A 311 -5.38 -9.88 -10.93
CA ASN A 311 -5.95 -8.68 -11.52
C ASN A 311 -5.83 -8.58 -13.05
N SER A 312 -5.14 -9.51 -13.70
CA SER A 312 -5.03 -9.54 -15.15
C SER A 312 -4.88 -10.97 -15.66
N LEU A 313 -5.44 -11.23 -16.84
CA LEU A 313 -5.51 -12.56 -17.47
C LEU A 313 -4.97 -12.55 -18.89
N ALA A 314 -4.27 -13.61 -19.27
CA ALA A 314 -3.92 -13.90 -20.66
C ALA A 314 -4.20 -15.37 -20.98
N LEU A 315 -4.88 -15.62 -22.08
CA LEU A 315 -5.10 -16.97 -22.60
C LEU A 315 -4.22 -17.19 -23.84
N SER A 316 -3.53 -18.34 -23.93
CA SER A 316 -2.75 -18.68 -25.10
C SER A 316 -3.66 -18.81 -26.34
N ALA A 317 -3.11 -18.59 -27.55
CA ALA A 317 -3.89 -18.59 -28.79
C ALA A 317 -4.60 -19.93 -29.07
N ASP A 318 -4.03 -21.03 -28.59
CA ASP A 318 -4.64 -22.37 -28.66
C ASP A 318 -5.69 -22.63 -27.56
N GLY A 319 -5.86 -21.70 -26.64
CA GLY A 319 -6.79 -21.78 -25.50
C GLY A 319 -6.40 -22.80 -24.41
N HIS A 320 -5.17 -23.29 -24.42
CA HIS A 320 -4.74 -24.34 -23.49
C HIS A 320 -4.08 -23.81 -22.22
N LEU A 321 -3.41 -22.66 -22.28
CA LEU A 321 -2.71 -22.05 -21.12
C LEU A 321 -3.40 -20.77 -20.71
N LEU A 322 -3.73 -20.67 -19.43
CA LEU A 322 -4.17 -19.45 -18.78
C LEU A 322 -3.07 -18.92 -17.87
N PHE A 323 -2.80 -17.63 -17.96
CA PHE A 323 -1.89 -16.88 -17.12
C PHE A 323 -2.68 -15.84 -16.32
N ALA A 324 -2.48 -15.81 -15.00
CA ALA A 324 -3.11 -14.83 -14.10
C ALA A 324 -2.03 -14.05 -13.35
N ALA A 325 -2.06 -12.73 -13.45
CA ALA A 325 -1.13 -11.86 -12.74
C ALA A 325 -1.63 -11.66 -11.30
N ASN A 326 -0.83 -12.12 -10.35
CA ASN A 326 -1.06 -11.97 -8.91
C ASN A 326 -0.31 -10.73 -8.41
N ALA A 327 -0.98 -9.59 -8.31
CA ALA A 327 -0.35 -8.33 -7.98
C ALA A 327 0.45 -8.38 -6.66
N ASN A 328 -0.15 -8.88 -5.61
CA ASN A 328 0.46 -8.90 -4.28
C ASN A 328 1.48 -10.04 -4.08
N ASN A 329 1.45 -11.08 -4.90
CA ASN A 329 2.42 -12.18 -4.80
C ASN A 329 3.63 -12.01 -5.71
N ASN A 330 3.69 -10.94 -6.49
CA ASN A 330 4.78 -10.68 -7.43
C ASN A 330 5.00 -11.88 -8.37
N SER A 331 3.92 -12.47 -8.89
CA SER A 331 3.99 -13.71 -9.67
C SER A 331 2.87 -13.82 -10.72
N ILE A 332 3.12 -14.67 -11.72
CA ILE A 332 2.10 -15.09 -12.68
C ILE A 332 1.73 -16.54 -12.38
N ALA A 333 0.47 -16.81 -12.04
CA ALA A 333 -0.04 -18.18 -11.94
C ALA A 333 -0.32 -18.75 -13.33
N VAL A 334 0.08 -20.00 -13.56
CA VAL A 334 -0.05 -20.69 -14.85
C VAL A 334 -0.91 -21.93 -14.70
N PHE A 335 -1.92 -22.04 -15.55
CA PHE A 335 -2.83 -23.19 -15.56
C PHE A 335 -2.90 -23.82 -16.96
N ASP A 336 -2.93 -25.16 -17.02
CA ASP A 336 -3.43 -25.90 -18.16
C ASP A 336 -4.96 -25.96 -18.05
N VAL A 337 -5.63 -25.29 -18.98
CA VAL A 337 -7.10 -25.21 -19.07
C VAL A 337 -7.64 -25.96 -20.32
N SER A 338 -6.84 -26.83 -20.92
CA SER A 338 -7.20 -27.56 -22.11
C SER A 338 -8.40 -28.51 -21.88
N ASN A 339 -8.54 -29.02 -20.66
CA ASN A 339 -9.66 -29.87 -20.27
C ASN A 339 -10.69 -29.07 -19.46
N PRO A 340 -11.90 -28.84 -19.98
CA PRO A 340 -12.96 -28.19 -19.22
C PRO A 340 -13.28 -28.93 -17.90
N ARG A 341 -13.40 -28.20 -16.80
CA ARG A 341 -13.67 -28.68 -15.42
C ARG A 341 -12.53 -29.50 -14.79
N GLN A 342 -11.34 -29.49 -15.39
CA GLN A 342 -10.16 -30.15 -14.85
C GLN A 342 -8.89 -29.35 -15.13
N ALA A 343 -8.92 -28.07 -14.84
CA ALA A 343 -7.74 -27.24 -14.96
C ALA A 343 -6.64 -27.74 -14.01
N ILE A 344 -5.40 -27.66 -14.46
CA ILE A 344 -4.22 -28.12 -13.70
C ILE A 344 -3.31 -26.90 -13.46
N SER A 345 -2.98 -26.62 -12.22
CA SER A 345 -1.95 -25.63 -11.91
C SER A 345 -0.58 -26.16 -12.35
N LEU A 346 0.08 -25.40 -13.21
CA LEU A 346 1.43 -25.72 -13.69
C LEU A 346 2.52 -25.05 -12.86
N GLY A 347 2.15 -24.10 -11.98
CA GLY A 347 3.03 -23.39 -11.08
C GLY A 347 2.96 -21.87 -11.20
N LEU A 348 3.99 -21.21 -10.67
CA LEU A 348 4.11 -19.76 -10.57
C LEU A 348 5.39 -19.27 -11.27
N ILE A 349 5.34 -18.11 -11.92
CA ILE A 349 6.49 -17.43 -12.53
C ILE A 349 6.78 -16.18 -11.71
N PRO A 350 7.99 -15.98 -11.15
CA PRO A 350 8.32 -14.75 -10.43
C PRO A 350 8.45 -13.56 -11.38
N VAL A 351 7.91 -12.42 -10.99
CA VAL A 351 7.96 -11.16 -11.76
C VAL A 351 8.36 -9.98 -10.86
N GLY A 352 8.30 -8.76 -11.37
CA GLY A 352 8.57 -7.57 -10.57
C GLY A 352 7.48 -7.27 -9.54
N TRP A 353 7.65 -6.17 -8.81
CA TRP A 353 6.75 -5.77 -7.74
C TRP A 353 5.41 -5.29 -8.29
N PHE A 354 4.32 -5.88 -7.80
CA PHE A 354 2.93 -5.55 -8.10
C PHE A 354 2.60 -5.67 -9.60
N PRO A 355 2.55 -6.90 -10.19
CA PRO A 355 2.17 -7.08 -11.59
C PRO A 355 0.72 -6.65 -11.83
N THR A 356 0.53 -5.73 -12.78
CA THR A 356 -0.75 -5.09 -13.09
C THR A 356 -1.39 -5.62 -14.38
N SER A 357 -0.58 -6.14 -15.30
CA SER A 357 -1.06 -6.65 -16.58
C SER A 357 -0.16 -7.76 -17.11
N VAL A 358 -0.77 -8.82 -17.65
CA VAL A 358 -0.07 -9.92 -18.33
C VAL A 358 -0.64 -10.10 -19.73
N ARG A 359 0.24 -10.25 -20.73
CA ARG A 359 -0.12 -10.58 -22.11
C ARG A 359 0.80 -11.66 -22.64
N ILE A 360 0.29 -12.47 -23.59
CA ILE A 360 1.10 -13.45 -24.32
C ILE A 360 1.16 -13.09 -25.79
N THR A 361 2.35 -13.15 -26.39
CA THR A 361 2.52 -12.90 -27.83
C THR A 361 1.74 -13.94 -28.65
N ALA A 362 1.32 -13.53 -29.87
CA ALA A 362 0.49 -14.41 -30.73
C ALA A 362 1.14 -15.74 -31.11
N ASP A 363 2.50 -15.79 -31.13
CA ASP A 363 3.27 -17.03 -31.35
C ASP A 363 3.39 -17.90 -30.09
N GLY A 364 2.83 -17.45 -28.94
CA GLY A 364 2.81 -18.19 -27.69
C GLY A 364 4.17 -18.33 -27.00
N LYS A 365 5.19 -17.52 -27.38
CA LYS A 365 6.55 -17.71 -26.88
C LYS A 365 6.96 -16.74 -25.76
N THR A 366 6.37 -15.56 -25.71
CA THR A 366 6.79 -14.51 -24.77
C THR A 366 5.62 -14.00 -23.96
N LEU A 367 5.78 -13.96 -22.63
CA LEU A 367 4.90 -13.18 -21.76
C LEU A 367 5.46 -11.78 -21.64
N VAL A 368 4.54 -10.81 -21.70
CA VAL A 368 4.80 -9.39 -21.48
C VAL A 368 4.03 -9.00 -20.24
N VAL A 369 4.74 -8.63 -19.16
CA VAL A 369 4.13 -8.36 -17.85
C VAL A 369 4.50 -6.95 -17.39
N ALA A 370 3.52 -6.11 -17.10
CA ALA A 370 3.73 -4.83 -16.45
C ALA A 370 3.77 -5.02 -14.94
N ASN A 371 4.75 -4.39 -14.27
CA ASN A 371 4.90 -4.40 -12.81
C ASN A 371 4.77 -2.96 -12.32
N GLY A 372 3.68 -2.64 -11.62
CA GLY A 372 3.30 -1.28 -11.24
C GLY A 372 4.31 -0.58 -10.34
N LYS A 373 4.81 -1.29 -9.33
CA LYS A 373 5.79 -0.77 -8.36
C LYS A 373 7.26 -1.12 -8.74
N GLY A 374 7.47 -1.75 -9.89
CA GLY A 374 8.79 -1.96 -10.49
C GLY A 374 9.59 -3.13 -9.95
N ALA A 375 10.84 -2.89 -9.53
CA ALA A 375 11.78 -3.95 -9.15
C ALA A 375 12.53 -3.69 -7.84
N ALA A 376 12.27 -2.57 -7.16
CA ALA A 376 12.92 -2.23 -5.88
C ALA A 376 12.14 -1.14 -5.15
N SER A 377 12.19 -1.14 -3.83
CA SER A 377 11.91 0.03 -3.01
C SER A 377 13.14 0.92 -2.93
N LEU A 378 12.96 2.21 -2.71
CA LEU A 378 14.02 3.19 -2.76
C LEU A 378 13.97 4.11 -1.52
N ALA A 379 15.15 4.48 -1.02
CA ALA A 379 15.27 5.68 -0.20
C ALA A 379 14.90 6.91 -1.05
N ASN A 380 14.50 7.99 -0.41
CA ASN A 380 14.23 9.25 -1.08
C ASN A 380 15.40 10.27 -0.94
N PRO A 381 16.58 9.99 -1.51
CA PRO A 381 17.80 10.77 -1.32
C PRO A 381 17.70 12.20 -1.83
N ASN A 382 16.76 12.47 -2.72
CA ASN A 382 16.45 13.81 -3.19
C ASN A 382 15.09 14.28 -2.69
N GLY A 383 14.64 13.77 -1.56
CA GLY A 383 13.35 14.08 -0.97
C GLY A 383 12.94 15.53 -1.14
N PRO A 384 11.78 15.98 -0.77
CA PRO A 384 11.32 17.32 -1.10
C PRO A 384 12.37 18.34 -0.73
N ARG A 385 12.97 18.96 -1.74
CA ARG A 385 13.99 20.01 -1.53
C ARG A 385 13.29 21.36 -1.56
N PRO A 386 13.31 22.11 -0.47
CA PRO A 386 12.63 23.39 -0.38
C PRO A 386 13.05 24.40 -1.46
N ILE A 387 14.18 24.19 -2.10
CA ILE A 387 14.80 25.16 -3.07
C ILE A 387 15.06 24.48 -4.44
N ASP A 388 14.52 23.31 -4.70
CA ASP A 388 14.73 22.64 -5.98
C ASP A 388 13.78 23.22 -7.04
N PRO A 389 14.28 23.93 -8.09
CA PRO A 389 13.43 24.48 -9.13
C PRO A 389 12.92 23.42 -10.13
N ARG A 390 13.25 22.14 -9.93
CA ARG A 390 12.81 21.07 -10.83
C ARG A 390 11.30 20.86 -10.71
N PRO A 391 10.64 20.40 -11.78
CA PRO A 391 9.24 20.00 -11.72
C PRO A 391 8.98 19.02 -10.59
N SER A 392 7.80 19.06 -9.97
CA SER A 392 7.40 18.16 -8.88
C SER A 392 7.58 16.68 -9.23
N SER A 393 7.38 16.29 -10.49
CA SER A 393 7.61 14.93 -11.01
C SER A 393 9.05 14.42 -10.91
N LEU A 394 10.03 15.31 -10.67
CA LEU A 394 11.44 14.95 -10.45
C LEU A 394 11.84 14.99 -8.95
N ARG A 395 10.93 15.40 -8.09
CA ARG A 395 11.10 15.33 -6.64
C ARG A 395 10.81 13.89 -6.19
N GLN A 396 11.50 13.43 -5.18
CA GLN A 396 11.39 12.03 -4.76
C GLN A 396 10.32 11.86 -3.65
N TYR A 397 9.09 12.15 -4.00
CA TYR A 397 7.91 11.73 -3.26
C TYR A 397 7.75 10.22 -3.36
N ILE A 398 7.25 9.53 -2.33
CA ILE A 398 7.14 8.08 -2.30
C ILE A 398 6.37 7.53 -3.51
N GLY A 399 5.24 8.12 -3.87
CA GLY A 399 4.48 7.77 -5.06
C GLY A 399 5.27 7.94 -6.36
N SER A 400 6.17 8.94 -6.46
CA SER A 400 7.03 9.15 -7.63
C SER A 400 8.23 8.20 -7.71
N LEU A 401 8.50 7.44 -6.65
CA LEU A 401 9.53 6.40 -6.62
C LEU A 401 9.05 5.06 -7.18
N LEU A 402 7.75 4.90 -7.39
CA LEU A 402 7.14 3.68 -7.94
C LEU A 402 7.39 3.57 -9.45
N GLN A 403 8.66 3.50 -9.84
CA GLN A 403 9.05 3.36 -11.25
C GLN A 403 8.83 1.94 -11.73
N GLY A 404 7.81 1.76 -12.58
CA GLY A 404 7.42 0.48 -13.09
C GLY A 404 8.43 -0.18 -14.03
N THR A 405 8.23 -1.47 -14.23
CA THR A 405 8.99 -2.27 -15.21
C THR A 405 8.06 -3.07 -16.10
N VAL A 406 8.58 -3.49 -17.26
CA VAL A 406 7.96 -4.52 -18.09
C VAL A 406 8.89 -5.72 -18.15
N SER A 407 8.40 -6.89 -17.71
CA SER A 407 9.11 -8.16 -17.83
C SER A 407 8.82 -8.79 -19.19
N LEU A 408 9.88 -9.10 -19.94
CA LEU A 408 9.80 -9.95 -21.15
C LEU A 408 10.31 -11.35 -20.81
N ILE A 409 9.39 -12.31 -20.75
CA ILE A 409 9.68 -13.67 -20.26
C ILE A 409 9.49 -14.67 -21.39
N GLU A 410 10.58 -15.26 -21.87
CA GLU A 410 10.51 -16.36 -22.83
C GLU A 410 9.97 -17.62 -22.15
N LEU A 411 8.87 -18.14 -22.69
CA LEU A 411 8.29 -19.37 -22.20
C LEU A 411 9.14 -20.57 -22.68
N PRO A 412 9.43 -21.51 -21.79
CA PRO A 412 10.18 -22.69 -22.16
C PRO A 412 9.41 -23.53 -23.17
N PRO A 413 10.11 -24.31 -24.05
CA PRO A 413 9.48 -25.32 -24.91
C PRO A 413 8.60 -26.27 -24.09
N ALA A 414 7.51 -26.76 -24.68
CA ALA A 414 6.51 -27.57 -23.97
C ALA A 414 7.12 -28.76 -23.17
N ALA A 415 8.11 -29.43 -23.73
CA ALA A 415 8.78 -30.56 -23.07
C ALA A 415 9.55 -30.21 -21.80
N SER A 416 10.04 -28.93 -21.67
CA SER A 416 10.81 -28.44 -20.51
C SER A 416 9.98 -27.58 -19.55
N ARG A 417 8.73 -27.25 -19.91
CA ARG A 417 7.84 -26.42 -19.08
C ARG A 417 7.67 -26.94 -17.64
N PRO A 418 7.39 -28.23 -17.39
CA PRO A 418 7.17 -28.71 -16.03
C PRO A 418 8.38 -28.47 -15.11
N ALA A 419 9.58 -28.75 -15.62
CA ALA A 419 10.81 -28.55 -14.85
C ALA A 419 11.07 -27.04 -14.57
N ARG A 420 10.89 -26.21 -15.59
CA ARG A 420 11.13 -24.76 -15.44
C ARG A 420 10.09 -24.08 -14.55
N PHE A 421 8.82 -24.39 -14.73
CA PHE A 421 7.74 -23.87 -13.87
C PHE A 421 7.93 -24.36 -12.42
N GLY A 422 8.34 -25.60 -12.21
CA GLY A 422 8.69 -26.10 -10.89
C GLY A 422 9.84 -25.32 -10.22
N THR A 423 10.85 -24.92 -11.01
CA THR A 423 11.94 -24.07 -10.50
C THR A 423 11.44 -22.67 -10.13
N TRP A 424 10.71 -22.01 -11.03
CA TRP A 424 10.15 -20.69 -10.78
C TRP A 424 9.17 -20.68 -9.60
N THR A 425 8.35 -21.74 -9.44
CA THR A 425 7.46 -21.87 -8.27
C THR A 425 8.25 -21.90 -6.97
N ARG A 426 9.38 -22.64 -6.92
CA ARG A 426 10.25 -22.63 -5.73
C ARG A 426 10.85 -21.25 -5.47
N GLU A 427 11.20 -20.50 -6.51
CA GLU A 427 11.67 -19.12 -6.39
C GLU A 427 10.59 -18.20 -5.81
N VAL A 428 9.33 -18.27 -6.32
CA VAL A 428 8.20 -17.50 -5.77
C VAL A 428 7.95 -17.86 -4.30
N VAL A 429 7.98 -19.13 -3.96
CA VAL A 429 7.82 -19.57 -2.56
C VAL A 429 8.98 -19.08 -1.70
N ALA A 430 10.22 -19.11 -2.20
CA ALA A 430 11.39 -18.61 -1.48
C ALA A 430 11.42 -17.08 -1.31
N ASN A 431 10.73 -16.35 -2.17
CA ASN A 431 10.59 -14.89 -2.08
C ASN A 431 9.65 -14.43 -0.95
N ARG A 432 8.88 -15.33 -0.36
CA ARG A 432 8.03 -15.05 0.80
C ARG A 432 8.90 -14.86 2.06
N PRO A 433 8.43 -14.13 3.08
CA PRO A 433 9.12 -14.06 4.36
C PRO A 433 9.54 -15.43 4.89
N ALA A 434 10.67 -15.51 5.57
CA ALA A 434 11.23 -16.78 6.05
C ALA A 434 10.25 -17.59 6.92
N THR A 435 9.41 -16.92 7.69
CA THR A 435 8.35 -17.54 8.51
C THR A 435 7.30 -18.27 7.67
N ALA A 436 6.96 -17.74 6.50
CA ALA A 436 5.99 -18.36 5.58
C ALA A 436 6.56 -19.63 4.92
N ASN A 437 7.88 -19.74 4.82
CA ASN A 437 8.57 -20.91 4.28
C ASN A 437 8.83 -22.01 5.33
N GLY A 438 8.23 -21.91 6.52
CA GLY A 438 8.36 -22.88 7.59
C GLY A 438 9.61 -22.71 8.46
N ALA A 439 10.41 -21.67 8.24
CA ALA A 439 11.49 -21.33 9.15
C ALA A 439 10.89 -20.69 10.43
N PRO A 440 11.18 -21.22 11.62
CA PRO A 440 10.68 -20.60 12.86
C PRO A 440 11.38 -19.24 13.05
N ALA A 441 10.61 -18.19 13.33
CA ALA A 441 11.18 -16.97 13.86
C ALA A 441 11.92 -17.28 15.17
N ALA A 442 13.07 -16.63 15.41
CA ALA A 442 13.81 -16.81 16.65
C ALA A 442 12.92 -16.38 17.83
N ARG A 443 12.54 -17.33 18.66
CA ARG A 443 11.64 -17.13 19.80
C ARG A 443 12.14 -17.89 21.03
N ALA A 444 12.27 -17.20 22.15
CA ALA A 444 12.50 -17.86 23.44
C ALA A 444 11.26 -18.69 23.84
N ALA A 445 11.49 -19.82 24.52
CA ALA A 445 10.40 -20.74 24.90
C ALA A 445 9.31 -20.09 25.78
N ASP A 446 9.71 -19.12 26.58
CA ASP A 446 8.92 -18.38 27.55
C ASP A 446 8.51 -16.98 27.07
N ASN A 447 8.66 -16.68 25.79
CA ASN A 447 8.26 -15.39 25.22
C ASN A 447 6.76 -15.15 25.43
N PRO A 448 6.33 -13.94 25.87
CA PRO A 448 4.93 -13.62 26.13
C PRO A 448 4.05 -13.59 24.89
N VAL A 449 4.63 -13.40 23.71
CA VAL A 449 3.92 -13.52 22.44
C VAL A 449 3.82 -15.01 22.08
N PRO A 450 2.62 -15.57 21.88
CA PRO A 450 2.45 -16.98 21.54
C PRO A 450 3.12 -17.35 20.20
N ALA A 451 3.59 -18.59 20.08
CA ALA A 451 4.15 -19.10 18.83
C ALA A 451 3.06 -19.41 17.77
N ALA A 452 1.83 -19.61 18.22
CA ALA A 452 0.69 -19.96 17.37
C ALA A 452 -0.60 -19.36 17.95
N ILE A 453 -1.59 -19.21 17.09
CA ILE A 453 -2.93 -18.70 17.43
C ILE A 453 -3.53 -19.58 18.53
N GLY A 454 -4.11 -18.93 19.56
CA GLY A 454 -4.71 -19.60 20.70
C GLY A 454 -3.70 -20.11 21.75
N GLY A 455 -2.40 -19.89 21.56
CA GLY A 455 -1.40 -20.12 22.59
C GLY A 455 -1.60 -19.17 23.79
N PRO A 456 -1.10 -19.54 24.97
CA PRO A 456 -1.24 -18.70 26.17
C PRO A 456 -0.37 -17.45 26.06
N SER A 457 -0.93 -16.30 26.48
CA SER A 457 -0.21 -15.05 26.65
C SER A 457 -0.54 -14.43 28.00
N PRO A 458 0.43 -13.86 28.72
CA PRO A 458 0.15 -13.04 29.89
C PRO A 458 -0.44 -11.67 29.51
N ILE A 459 -0.27 -11.25 28.26
CA ILE A 459 -0.82 -9.99 27.72
C ILE A 459 -2.27 -10.25 27.32
N ARG A 460 -3.20 -9.50 27.92
CA ARG A 460 -4.64 -9.65 27.70
C ARG A 460 -5.26 -8.49 26.94
N HIS A 461 -4.63 -7.31 27.04
CA HIS A 461 -5.10 -6.07 26.45
C HIS A 461 -4.07 -5.53 25.48
N VAL A 462 -4.54 -5.14 24.31
CA VAL A 462 -3.73 -4.48 23.28
C VAL A 462 -4.34 -3.10 23.03
N ILE A 463 -3.50 -2.07 23.07
CA ILE A 463 -3.79 -0.72 22.64
C ILE A 463 -2.93 -0.48 21.39
N TYR A 464 -3.58 -0.24 20.26
CA TYR A 464 -2.95 -0.01 18.97
C TYR A 464 -3.17 1.44 18.56
N VAL A 465 -2.08 2.20 18.44
CA VAL A 465 -2.09 3.63 18.14
C VAL A 465 -1.57 3.84 16.74
N VAL A 466 -2.39 4.43 15.89
CA VAL A 466 -2.05 4.81 14.52
C VAL A 466 -1.85 6.32 14.49
N LYS A 467 -0.70 6.76 13.96
CA LYS A 467 -0.28 8.15 13.81
C LYS A 467 -0.08 8.49 12.35
N GLU A 468 0.34 9.70 12.00
CA GLU A 468 0.29 10.24 10.63
C GLU A 468 1.65 10.74 10.12
N ASN A 469 2.15 10.06 9.08
CA ASN A 469 3.08 10.55 8.06
C ASN A 469 4.47 11.01 8.54
N ARG A 470 5.15 10.25 9.42
CA ARG A 470 6.53 10.58 9.81
C ARG A 470 7.50 9.45 9.51
N THR A 471 8.67 9.80 8.98
CA THR A 471 9.78 8.84 8.86
C THR A 471 10.53 8.69 10.18
N TYR A 472 11.24 7.57 10.33
CA TYR A 472 12.13 7.33 11.45
C TYR A 472 13.15 8.48 11.63
N ASP A 473 13.80 8.89 10.54
CA ASP A 473 14.82 9.95 10.61
C ASP A 473 14.25 11.30 11.00
N GLN A 474 13.00 11.62 10.65
CA GLN A 474 12.39 12.89 11.04
C GLN A 474 12.18 13.02 12.55
N VAL A 475 11.93 11.91 13.26
CA VAL A 475 11.57 11.91 14.69
C VAL A 475 12.69 11.36 15.56
N LEU A 476 13.27 10.20 15.22
CA LEU A 476 14.26 9.49 16.03
C LEU A 476 15.65 9.46 15.38
N GLY A 477 15.86 10.20 14.30
CA GLY A 477 17.14 10.24 13.57
C GLY A 477 18.31 10.73 14.38
N ASP A 478 18.12 11.47 15.45
CA ASP A 478 19.16 11.99 16.36
C ASP A 478 19.46 11.06 17.55
N LEU A 479 18.78 9.91 17.65
CA LEU A 479 19.12 8.90 18.67
C LEU A 479 20.43 8.19 18.33
N PRO A 480 21.47 8.29 19.16
CA PRO A 480 22.79 7.71 18.84
C PRO A 480 22.83 6.17 18.89
N ALA A 481 21.84 5.54 19.52
CA ALA A 481 21.80 4.08 19.68
C ALA A 481 21.22 3.35 18.46
N GLY A 482 20.45 4.03 17.61
CA GLY A 482 19.79 3.45 16.44
C GLY A 482 20.48 3.81 15.12
N ASN A 483 19.95 3.27 14.01
CA ASN A 483 20.39 3.60 12.65
C ASN A 483 19.71 4.89 12.17
N GLY A 484 20.02 6.03 12.78
CA GLY A 484 19.45 7.34 12.48
C GLY A 484 20.38 8.25 11.70
N ALA A 485 19.81 9.25 11.01
CA ALA A 485 20.49 10.34 10.32
C ALA A 485 20.15 11.69 10.97
N PRO A 486 20.94 12.19 11.94
CA PRO A 486 20.61 13.40 12.73
C PRO A 486 20.36 14.64 11.88
N GLN A 487 20.99 14.74 10.70
CA GLN A 487 20.80 15.85 9.77
C GLN A 487 19.38 15.88 9.18
N LEU A 488 18.67 14.74 9.13
CA LEU A 488 17.30 14.62 8.66
C LEU A 488 16.27 14.80 9.79
N CYS A 489 16.71 14.78 11.06
CA CYS A 489 15.80 14.93 12.20
C CYS A 489 15.17 16.32 12.21
N LEU A 490 13.86 16.40 12.04
CA LEU A 490 13.08 17.62 12.11
C LEU A 490 12.54 17.88 13.52
N PHE A 491 12.21 16.83 14.23
CA PHE A 491 11.54 16.88 15.54
C PHE A 491 12.40 16.22 16.62
N PRO A 492 13.56 16.84 16.96
CA PRO A 492 14.50 16.29 17.95
C PRO A 492 13.87 16.22 19.35
N GLU A 493 14.60 15.68 20.32
CA GLU A 493 14.13 15.51 21.70
C GLU A 493 13.56 16.77 22.37
N THR A 494 13.92 17.97 21.91
CA THR A 494 13.31 19.23 22.37
C THR A 494 11.86 19.39 21.93
N VAL A 495 11.45 18.74 20.86
CA VAL A 495 10.08 18.72 20.34
C VAL A 495 9.35 17.45 20.78
N THR A 496 10.05 16.31 20.74
CA THR A 496 9.49 14.97 21.01
C THR A 496 10.13 14.28 22.23
N PRO A 497 10.11 14.90 23.44
CA PRO A 497 10.75 14.32 24.61
C PRO A 497 10.18 12.96 25.04
N ASN A 498 8.87 12.71 24.84
CA ASN A 498 8.25 11.45 25.21
C ASN A 498 8.58 10.34 24.22
N HIS A 499 8.56 10.57 22.89
CA HIS A 499 9.00 9.58 21.91
C HIS A 499 10.44 9.13 22.18
N HIS A 500 11.33 10.07 22.44
CA HIS A 500 12.73 9.76 22.76
C HIS A 500 12.90 9.00 24.08
N ALA A 501 12.16 9.40 25.11
CA ALA A 501 12.19 8.70 26.40
C ALA A 501 11.65 7.29 26.30
N LEU A 502 10.51 7.10 25.62
CA LEU A 502 9.89 5.79 25.39
C LEU A 502 10.78 4.87 24.56
N ALA A 503 11.41 5.39 23.49
CA ALA A 503 12.36 4.63 22.68
C ALA A 503 13.61 4.19 23.47
N ARG A 504 14.09 5.00 24.41
CA ARG A 504 15.23 4.64 25.29
C ARG A 504 14.85 3.72 26.43
N GLU A 505 13.66 3.91 27.00
CA GLU A 505 13.22 3.14 28.16
C GLU A 505 12.70 1.76 27.79
N PHE A 506 11.97 1.65 26.71
CA PHE A 506 11.46 0.38 26.19
C PHE A 506 12.42 -0.17 25.12
N VAL A 507 11.92 -0.60 23.96
CA VAL A 507 12.74 -1.08 22.86
C VAL A 507 12.81 -0.04 21.76
N LEU A 508 14.02 0.29 21.31
CA LEU A 508 14.22 1.10 20.10
C LEU A 508 14.14 0.20 18.87
N LEU A 509 13.20 0.46 18.00
CA LEU A 509 13.01 -0.21 16.71
C LEU A 509 13.56 0.70 15.61
N ASP A 510 14.71 0.38 15.05
CA ASP A 510 15.38 1.22 14.06
C ASP A 510 15.33 0.67 12.63
N ASN A 511 14.57 -0.43 12.44
CA ASN A 511 14.42 -1.14 11.17
C ASN A 511 12.97 -1.60 10.96
N PHE A 512 12.01 -0.64 11.11
CA PHE A 512 10.58 -0.87 10.97
C PHE A 512 10.00 -0.04 9.81
N TYR A 513 9.11 -0.64 9.02
CA TYR A 513 8.61 -0.06 7.76
C TYR A 513 7.09 -0.09 7.70
N ALA A 514 6.48 0.98 7.17
CA ALA A 514 5.10 0.95 6.71
C ALA A 514 4.96 0.03 5.49
N ASP A 515 3.83 -0.64 5.37
CA ASP A 515 3.50 -1.46 4.19
C ASP A 515 2.73 -0.64 3.14
N GLY A 516 2.18 0.53 3.51
CA GLY A 516 1.54 1.51 2.65
C GLY A 516 2.49 2.62 2.18
N GLU A 517 2.12 3.30 1.11
CA GLU A 517 2.85 4.42 0.52
C GLU A 517 2.30 5.78 0.97
N VAL A 518 0.97 5.88 1.16
CA VAL A 518 0.23 7.10 1.52
C VAL A 518 -0.89 6.73 2.50
N SER A 519 -1.55 7.70 3.16
CA SER A 519 -2.56 7.37 4.18
C SER A 519 -3.73 6.55 3.63
N ALA A 520 -4.12 6.73 2.35
CA ALA A 520 -5.21 5.93 1.76
C ALA A 520 -4.93 4.41 1.77
N ASP A 521 -3.72 3.98 1.42
CA ASP A 521 -3.36 2.57 1.52
C ASP A 521 -2.75 2.22 2.88
N GLY A 522 -2.12 3.17 3.59
CA GLY A 522 -1.54 3.01 4.91
C GLY A 522 -2.55 2.59 5.98
N HIS A 523 -3.71 3.27 6.06
CA HIS A 523 -4.80 2.88 6.96
C HIS A 523 -5.40 1.52 6.58
N GLU A 524 -5.51 1.21 5.28
CA GLU A 524 -5.96 -0.12 4.82
C GLU A 524 -4.96 -1.22 5.21
N TRP A 525 -3.65 -0.99 5.05
CA TRP A 525 -2.59 -1.89 5.51
C TRP A 525 -2.58 -2.03 7.03
N SER A 526 -2.70 -0.93 7.77
CA SER A 526 -2.66 -0.92 9.24
C SER A 526 -3.85 -1.65 9.86
N MET A 527 -5.01 -1.67 9.19
CA MET A 527 -6.23 -2.28 9.74
C MET A 527 -6.65 -3.55 9.03
N GLY A 528 -6.28 -3.77 7.77
CA GLY A 528 -6.70 -4.91 6.94
C GLY A 528 -5.56 -5.83 6.49
N ALA A 529 -4.29 -5.48 6.78
CA ALA A 529 -3.08 -6.19 6.36
C ALA A 529 -2.88 -6.26 4.83
N TYR A 530 -3.62 -5.52 4.05
CA TYR A 530 -3.38 -5.14 2.66
C TYR A 530 -4.40 -4.11 2.19
N ALA A 531 -4.03 -3.31 1.19
CA ALA A 531 -4.96 -2.49 0.42
C ALA A 531 -5.55 -3.30 -0.74
N THR A 532 -6.84 -3.12 -1.04
CA THR A 532 -7.47 -3.81 -2.18
C THR A 532 -6.99 -3.24 -3.51
N ASP A 533 -7.23 -3.97 -4.59
CA ASP A 533 -6.90 -3.48 -5.95
C ASP A 533 -7.65 -2.19 -6.33
N PHE A 534 -8.77 -1.90 -5.69
CA PHE A 534 -9.48 -0.63 -5.81
C PHE A 534 -8.64 0.51 -5.24
N VAL A 535 -8.19 0.37 -4.00
CA VAL A 535 -7.38 1.38 -3.31
C VAL A 535 -6.07 1.60 -4.06
N GLU A 536 -5.33 0.52 -4.37
CA GLU A 536 -4.03 0.55 -5.07
C GLU A 536 -4.07 1.20 -6.47
N LYS A 537 -5.22 1.16 -7.16
CA LYS A 537 -5.40 1.80 -8.47
C LYS A 537 -6.00 3.20 -8.38
N ALA A 538 -6.71 3.52 -7.30
CA ALA A 538 -7.41 4.79 -7.15
C ALA A 538 -6.53 5.86 -6.50
N TRP A 539 -5.74 5.50 -5.45
CA TRP A 539 -4.95 6.50 -4.74
C TRP A 539 -3.91 7.21 -5.63
N PRO A 540 -3.17 6.54 -6.57
CA PRO A 540 -2.21 7.28 -7.39
C PRO A 540 -2.84 8.36 -8.25
N VAL A 541 -4.06 8.09 -8.76
CA VAL A 541 -4.83 9.03 -9.56
C VAL A 541 -5.38 10.18 -8.70
N ASP A 542 -5.85 9.87 -7.49
CA ASP A 542 -6.40 10.89 -6.59
C ASP A 542 -5.32 11.82 -6.05
N TYR A 543 -4.19 11.30 -5.61
CA TYR A 543 -3.08 12.07 -5.02
C TYR A 543 -2.26 12.85 -6.06
N GLY A 544 -2.17 12.36 -7.29
CA GLY A 544 -1.33 12.96 -8.34
C GLY A 544 -1.85 14.28 -8.91
N HIS A 545 -3.11 14.63 -8.75
CA HIS A 545 -3.77 15.67 -9.54
C HIS A 545 -4.35 16.87 -8.75
N GLY A 546 -4.04 17.02 -7.48
CA GLY A 546 -4.34 18.21 -6.67
C GLY A 546 -5.83 18.59 -6.66
N GLU A 547 -6.18 19.79 -7.15
CA GLU A 547 -7.55 20.33 -7.14
C GLU A 547 -8.56 19.53 -8.00
N ARG A 548 -8.12 18.57 -8.82
CA ARG A 548 -8.97 17.77 -9.71
C ARG A 548 -9.47 16.46 -9.11
N ARG A 549 -9.32 16.26 -7.81
CA ARG A 549 -9.77 15.06 -7.09
C ARG A 549 -11.27 14.84 -7.24
N LYS A 550 -11.67 14.09 -8.28
CA LYS A 550 -13.08 13.78 -8.56
C LYS A 550 -13.53 12.43 -8.01
N ILE A 551 -12.59 11.55 -7.72
CA ILE A 551 -12.94 10.19 -7.28
C ILE A 551 -13.07 10.07 -5.76
N GLY A 552 -12.61 11.06 -5.01
CA GLY A 552 -12.65 11.09 -3.54
C GLY A 552 -11.62 10.16 -2.89
N TYR A 553 -11.52 10.22 -1.58
CA TYR A 553 -10.57 9.44 -0.79
C TYR A 553 -10.94 7.94 -0.82
N PRO A 554 -10.08 7.03 -1.35
CA PRO A 554 -10.51 5.66 -1.66
C PRO A 554 -10.40 4.68 -0.50
N ALA A 555 -10.42 5.15 0.75
CA ALA A 555 -10.15 4.33 1.94
C ALA A 555 -11.09 4.65 3.12
N GLU A 556 -10.81 4.12 4.28
CA GLU A 556 -11.43 4.36 5.58
C GLU A 556 -12.97 4.25 5.60
N GLY A 557 -13.52 3.36 4.76
CA GLY A 557 -14.98 3.10 4.70
C GLY A 557 -15.76 4.10 3.86
N GLU A 558 -15.12 5.06 3.17
CA GLU A 558 -15.81 5.93 2.21
C GLU A 558 -16.37 5.15 1.03
N TYR A 559 -15.64 4.13 0.60
CA TYR A 559 -16.06 3.21 -0.46
C TYR A 559 -16.15 1.78 0.07
N PRO A 560 -17.33 1.16 0.10
CA PRO A 560 -17.47 -0.25 0.48
C PRO A 560 -16.62 -1.23 -0.34
N ILE A 561 -16.31 -0.89 -1.59
CA ILE A 561 -15.40 -1.65 -2.46
C ILE A 561 -13.94 -1.63 -1.95
N ALA A 562 -13.54 -0.70 -1.09
CA ALA A 562 -12.21 -0.69 -0.50
C ALA A 562 -12.02 -1.80 0.55
N THR A 563 -13.11 -2.36 1.09
CA THR A 563 -13.05 -3.34 2.19
C THR A 563 -12.38 -4.65 1.76
N PRO A 564 -11.32 -5.11 2.46
CA PRO A 564 -10.70 -6.42 2.24
C PRO A 564 -11.69 -7.58 2.42
N GLU A 565 -11.49 -8.72 1.73
CA GLU A 565 -12.42 -9.86 1.78
C GLU A 565 -12.70 -10.35 3.21
N ARG A 566 -11.67 -10.41 4.06
CA ARG A 566 -11.83 -10.81 5.46
C ARG A 566 -12.17 -9.65 6.40
N GLY A 567 -12.41 -8.45 5.85
CA GLY A 567 -12.60 -7.24 6.66
C GLY A 567 -11.33 -6.84 7.39
N TYR A 568 -11.48 -6.04 8.39
CA TYR A 568 -10.41 -5.42 9.16
C TYR A 568 -10.13 -6.14 10.50
N LEU A 569 -9.17 -5.67 11.25
CA LEU A 569 -8.80 -6.21 12.56
C LEU A 569 -10.00 -6.28 13.52
N TRP A 570 -10.92 -5.34 13.45
CA TRP A 570 -12.17 -5.36 14.23
C TRP A 570 -13.10 -6.51 13.84
N ASP A 571 -13.15 -6.89 12.55
CA ASP A 571 -13.94 -8.03 12.07
C ASP A 571 -13.33 -9.34 12.59
N GLN A 572 -11.99 -9.44 12.65
CA GLN A 572 -11.33 -10.61 13.26
C GLN A 572 -11.63 -10.67 14.76
N ALA A 573 -11.56 -9.54 15.46
CA ALA A 573 -11.89 -9.47 16.87
C ALA A 573 -13.35 -9.91 17.14
N ALA A 574 -14.31 -9.40 16.35
CA ALA A 574 -15.71 -9.78 16.44
C ALA A 574 -15.91 -11.30 16.22
N ARG A 575 -15.30 -11.88 15.19
CA ARG A 575 -15.36 -13.32 14.90
C ARG A 575 -14.76 -14.19 16.00
N ALA A 576 -13.71 -13.71 16.65
CA ALA A 576 -13.04 -14.41 17.75
C ALA A 576 -13.69 -14.15 19.12
N GLY A 577 -14.74 -13.33 19.21
CA GLY A 577 -15.35 -12.93 20.49
C GLY A 577 -14.44 -12.08 21.37
N VAL A 578 -13.47 -11.39 20.78
CA VAL A 578 -12.59 -10.45 21.45
C VAL A 578 -13.29 -9.10 21.52
N THR A 579 -13.44 -8.55 22.73
CA THR A 579 -14.03 -7.22 22.92
C THR A 579 -13.12 -6.14 22.35
N PHE A 580 -13.70 -5.16 21.64
CA PHE A 580 -12.92 -4.09 21.01
C PHE A 580 -13.60 -2.73 21.11
N ARG A 581 -12.80 -1.66 20.90
CA ARG A 581 -13.26 -0.29 20.83
C ARG A 581 -12.34 0.52 19.91
N SER A 582 -12.91 1.41 19.11
CA SER A 582 -12.18 2.33 18.23
C SER A 582 -12.35 3.77 18.72
N TYR A 583 -11.26 4.53 18.62
CA TYR A 583 -11.14 5.92 18.99
C TYR A 583 -10.57 6.68 17.81
N GLY A 584 -11.43 7.21 16.96
CA GLY A 584 -11.06 8.09 15.86
C GLY A 584 -10.59 7.41 14.56
N GLU A 585 -10.43 6.08 14.57
CA GLU A 585 -10.06 5.31 13.39
C GLU A 585 -11.31 4.80 12.66
N PHE A 586 -11.40 5.01 11.33
CA PHE A 586 -12.56 4.71 10.48
C PHE A 586 -13.87 5.31 11.02
N VAL A 587 -13.85 6.63 11.23
CA VAL A 587 -15.03 7.40 11.66
C VAL A 587 -15.25 8.61 10.75
N PHE A 588 -16.50 9.03 10.62
CA PHE A 588 -16.86 10.30 10.00
C PHE A 588 -17.04 11.38 11.06
N GLU A 589 -16.43 12.52 10.84
CA GLU A 589 -16.44 13.64 11.76
C GLU A 589 -17.78 14.36 11.80
N GLY A 590 -18.15 14.88 12.98
CA GLY A 590 -19.18 15.89 13.10
C GLY A 590 -18.66 17.30 12.78
N ARG A 591 -19.55 18.26 12.51
CA ARG A 591 -19.21 19.66 12.12
C ARG A 591 -18.38 20.43 13.14
N THR A 592 -18.60 20.16 14.40
CA THR A 592 -17.94 20.86 15.50
C THR A 592 -17.26 19.85 16.42
N PRO A 593 -16.30 20.28 17.22
CA PRO A 593 -15.64 19.39 18.17
C PRO A 593 -16.60 18.69 19.15
N GLU A 594 -17.76 19.27 19.41
CA GLU A 594 -18.80 18.72 20.29
C GLU A 594 -19.79 17.79 19.55
N SER A 595 -19.80 17.84 18.22
CA SER A 595 -20.67 16.98 17.41
C SER A 595 -20.14 15.55 17.43
N PRO A 596 -21.00 14.54 17.64
CA PRO A 596 -20.56 13.15 17.73
C PRO A 596 -20.02 12.64 16.39
N THR A 597 -18.93 11.88 16.45
CA THR A 597 -18.42 11.09 15.32
C THR A 597 -19.34 9.89 15.04
N ARG A 598 -19.26 9.37 13.81
CA ARG A 598 -20.07 8.24 13.36
C ARG A 598 -19.15 7.13 12.82
N PRO A 599 -19.47 5.85 13.06
CA PRO A 599 -18.65 4.76 12.55
C PRO A 599 -18.76 4.64 11.01
N ALA A 600 -17.64 4.57 10.31
CA ALA A 600 -17.63 4.35 8.87
C ALA A 600 -17.96 2.90 8.47
N LEU A 601 -17.68 1.95 9.37
CA LEU A 601 -17.89 0.53 9.12
C LEU A 601 -19.03 -0.06 9.95
N PRO A 602 -19.81 -1.01 9.41
CA PRO A 602 -20.88 -1.67 10.17
C PRO A 602 -20.41 -2.35 11.47
N VAL A 603 -19.21 -2.95 11.46
CA VAL A 603 -18.64 -3.65 12.63
C VAL A 603 -18.34 -2.70 13.80
N LEU A 604 -18.12 -1.42 13.52
CA LEU A 604 -17.83 -0.40 14.55
C LEU A 604 -19.07 0.18 15.21
N ARG A 605 -20.28 -0.16 14.77
CA ARG A 605 -21.53 0.34 15.38
C ARG A 605 -21.62 -0.07 16.85
N GLY A 606 -21.68 0.91 17.75
CA GLY A 606 -21.67 0.70 19.19
C GLY A 606 -20.28 0.42 19.78
N HIS A 607 -19.24 0.40 18.97
CA HIS A 607 -17.86 0.14 19.40
C HIS A 607 -16.91 1.33 19.26
N ILE A 608 -17.42 2.52 18.93
CA ILE A 608 -16.62 3.76 18.92
C ILE A 608 -16.91 4.60 20.18
N ASP A 609 -15.98 5.49 20.53
CA ASP A 609 -16.30 6.63 21.39
C ASP A 609 -16.78 7.80 20.50
N PRO A 610 -18.07 8.19 20.53
CA PRO A 610 -18.60 9.22 19.65
C PRO A 610 -18.09 10.64 19.95
N LEU A 611 -17.40 10.84 21.06
CA LEU A 611 -16.80 12.14 21.42
C LEU A 611 -15.28 12.18 21.16
N TYR A 612 -14.69 11.08 20.64
CA TYR A 612 -13.31 11.05 20.22
C TYR A 612 -13.24 11.44 18.75
N ARG A 613 -12.48 12.50 18.45
CA ARG A 613 -12.28 13.01 17.09
C ARG A 613 -11.27 12.16 16.34
N GLY A 614 -11.54 11.86 15.07
CA GLY A 614 -10.58 11.23 14.15
C GLY A 614 -9.62 12.24 13.53
N PHE A 615 -9.59 12.37 12.20
CA PHE A 615 -8.72 13.32 11.51
C PHE A 615 -9.27 14.76 11.58
N ASP A 616 -8.82 15.51 12.56
CA ASP A 616 -9.12 16.94 12.73
C ASP A 616 -7.90 17.65 13.33
N LEU A 617 -7.07 18.24 12.50
CA LEU A 617 -5.83 18.92 12.91
C LEU A 617 -6.05 20.20 13.74
N ASN A 618 -7.28 20.66 13.88
CA ASN A 618 -7.64 21.75 14.79
C ASN A 618 -8.00 21.26 16.19
N TYR A 619 -8.15 19.94 16.39
CA TYR A 619 -8.45 19.34 17.68
C TYR A 619 -7.16 18.76 18.29
N PRO A 620 -6.75 19.17 19.52
CA PRO A 620 -5.50 18.72 20.11
C PRO A 620 -5.49 17.20 20.42
N ASP A 621 -4.35 16.54 20.16
CA ASP A 621 -4.18 15.12 20.55
C ASP A 621 -4.18 14.94 22.07
N VAL A 622 -3.71 15.93 22.82
CA VAL A 622 -3.82 15.89 24.28
C VAL A 622 -5.27 15.82 24.77
N ASP A 623 -6.22 16.44 24.05
CA ASP A 623 -7.65 16.35 24.38
C ASP A 623 -8.25 14.99 23.97
N ARG A 624 -7.78 14.41 22.83
CA ARG A 624 -8.10 13.02 22.44
C ARG A 624 -7.70 12.04 23.54
N VAL A 625 -6.48 12.13 24.03
CA VAL A 625 -5.99 11.26 25.11
C VAL A 625 -6.69 11.57 26.44
N ALA A 626 -7.05 12.81 26.74
CA ALA A 626 -7.86 13.12 27.93
C ALA A 626 -9.22 12.42 27.87
N ARG A 627 -9.84 12.32 26.68
CA ARG A 627 -11.09 11.59 26.46
C ARG A 627 -10.88 10.09 26.67
N PHE A 628 -9.83 9.48 26.11
CA PHE A 628 -9.47 8.09 26.35
C PHE A 628 -9.22 7.80 27.84
N ALA A 629 -8.46 8.68 28.53
CA ALA A 629 -8.17 8.50 29.96
C ALA A 629 -9.45 8.55 30.84
N ALA A 630 -10.46 9.32 30.44
CA ALA A 630 -11.76 9.32 31.12
C ALA A 630 -12.48 7.98 30.94
N GLU A 631 -12.43 7.36 29.75
CA GLU A 631 -12.95 6.00 29.53
C GLU A 631 -12.14 4.95 30.30
N LEU A 632 -10.81 5.05 30.32
CA LEU A 632 -9.95 4.14 31.08
C LEU A 632 -10.34 4.12 32.57
N LYS A 633 -10.61 5.28 33.18
CA LYS A 633 -11.12 5.37 34.57
C LYS A 633 -12.47 4.68 34.71
N ARG A 634 -13.34 4.79 33.74
CA ARG A 634 -14.62 4.06 33.74
C ARG A 634 -14.39 2.55 33.73
N PHE A 635 -13.50 2.05 32.84
CA PHE A 635 -13.13 0.63 32.79
C PHE A 635 -12.50 0.14 34.10
N GLU A 636 -11.70 0.97 34.78
CA GLU A 636 -11.17 0.65 36.10
C GLU A 636 -12.27 0.50 37.13
N ALA A 637 -13.27 1.37 37.10
CA ALA A 637 -14.42 1.28 38.01
C ALA A 637 -15.30 0.06 37.73
N GLU A 638 -15.52 -0.29 36.46
CA GLU A 638 -16.30 -1.44 35.99
C GLU A 638 -15.56 -2.76 36.18
N GLY A 639 -14.25 -2.77 36.24
CA GLY A 639 -13.43 -3.95 36.41
C GLY A 639 -12.95 -4.61 35.11
N GLU A 640 -13.43 -4.18 33.97
CA GLU A 640 -13.13 -4.73 32.66
C GLU A 640 -12.75 -3.63 31.66
N MET A 641 -11.80 -3.93 30.78
CA MET A 641 -11.36 -3.06 29.68
C MET A 641 -11.45 -3.88 28.39
N PRO A 642 -11.85 -3.28 27.24
CA PRO A 642 -11.81 -3.96 25.95
C PRO A 642 -10.45 -4.56 25.69
N ARG A 643 -10.41 -5.79 25.11
CA ARG A 643 -9.14 -6.49 24.86
C ARG A 643 -8.35 -5.88 23.70
N LEU A 644 -9.04 -5.31 22.73
CA LEU A 644 -8.43 -4.55 21.62
C LEU A 644 -8.97 -3.12 21.65
N GLN A 645 -8.08 -2.15 21.65
CA GLN A 645 -8.42 -0.74 21.50
C GLN A 645 -7.56 -0.15 20.40
N VAL A 646 -8.16 0.55 19.45
CA VAL A 646 -7.48 1.22 18.34
C VAL A 646 -7.68 2.71 18.49
N LEU A 647 -6.59 3.47 18.50
CA LEU A 647 -6.61 4.93 18.67
C LEU A 647 -5.91 5.62 17.51
N ARG A 648 -6.47 6.72 17.02
CA ARG A 648 -5.82 7.62 16.07
C ARG A 648 -5.28 8.85 16.80
N LEU A 649 -4.02 9.22 16.54
CA LEU A 649 -3.38 10.47 17.02
C LEU A 649 -2.78 11.20 15.81
N PRO A 650 -3.56 12.05 15.07
CA PRO A 650 -3.17 12.51 13.75
C PRO A 650 -2.39 13.82 13.71
N ASN A 651 -2.14 14.51 14.84
CA ASN A 651 -1.63 15.90 14.79
C ASN A 651 -0.20 16.02 14.30
N ASP A 652 0.57 14.93 14.28
CA ASP A 652 1.91 14.92 13.70
C ASP A 652 1.91 15.04 12.16
N HIS A 653 0.80 14.76 11.48
CA HIS A 653 0.59 15.15 10.06
C HIS A 653 0.91 16.62 9.83
N THR A 654 0.46 17.47 10.72
CA THR A 654 0.57 18.93 10.67
C THR A 654 -0.23 19.62 9.56
N SER A 655 -0.45 20.91 9.69
CA SER A 655 -1.05 21.76 8.63
C SER A 655 -0.02 22.70 7.99
N GLY A 656 1.26 22.33 8.05
CA GLY A 656 2.35 23.12 7.47
C GLY A 656 2.38 24.56 7.98
N GLY A 657 2.49 25.51 7.04
CA GLY A 657 2.53 26.93 7.33
C GLY A 657 1.16 27.62 7.33
N TYR A 658 0.05 26.91 7.48
CA TYR A 658 -1.30 27.50 7.37
C TYR A 658 -1.46 28.73 8.26
N PRO A 659 -1.91 29.88 7.72
CA PRO A 659 -1.92 31.16 8.44
C PRO A 659 -2.68 31.11 9.76
N GLY A 660 -2.01 31.42 10.85
CA GLY A 660 -2.61 31.46 12.18
C GLY A 660 -2.93 30.09 12.82
N ALA A 661 -2.73 28.97 12.11
CA ALA A 661 -2.74 27.62 12.67
C ALA A 661 -1.51 27.38 13.56
N LEU A 662 -1.50 26.29 14.31
CA LEU A 662 -0.34 25.88 15.09
C LEU A 662 0.83 25.54 14.14
N THR A 663 2.05 25.82 14.59
CA THR A 663 3.24 25.45 13.80
C THR A 663 3.41 23.93 13.75
N PRO A 664 4.10 23.36 12.74
CA PRO A 664 4.41 21.94 12.70
C PRO A 664 5.08 21.43 13.98
N ARG A 665 5.98 22.21 14.59
CA ARG A 665 6.60 21.85 15.86
C ARG A 665 5.61 21.81 17.02
N ALA A 666 4.66 22.74 17.07
CA ALA A 666 3.63 22.77 18.11
C ALA A 666 2.68 21.57 17.98
N LEU A 667 2.28 21.19 16.76
CA LEU A 667 1.42 20.05 16.51
C LEU A 667 2.11 18.72 16.83
N VAL A 668 3.37 18.53 16.41
CA VAL A 668 4.15 17.34 16.76
C VAL A 668 4.46 17.27 18.27
N ALA A 669 4.70 18.41 18.93
CA ALA A 669 4.89 18.45 20.40
C ALA A 669 3.57 18.16 21.17
N ASP A 670 2.42 18.53 20.62
CA ASP A 670 1.11 18.13 21.15
C ASP A 670 0.89 16.62 21.04
N ASN A 671 1.17 16.04 19.88
CA ASN A 671 1.13 14.60 19.63
C ASN A 671 2.10 13.83 20.57
N ASP A 672 3.33 14.31 20.73
CA ASP A 672 4.32 13.74 21.66
C ASP A 672 3.82 13.72 23.11
N LEU A 673 3.28 14.85 23.59
CA LEU A 673 2.74 14.95 24.94
C LEU A 673 1.50 14.05 25.12
N ALA A 674 0.66 13.96 24.08
CA ALA A 674 -0.50 13.08 24.07
C ALA A 674 -0.08 11.61 24.22
N LEU A 675 0.88 11.16 23.42
CA LEU A 675 1.42 9.79 23.53
C LEU A 675 2.03 9.53 24.93
N GLY A 676 2.82 10.48 25.46
CA GLY A 676 3.37 10.38 26.80
C GLY A 676 2.28 10.21 27.86
N ARG A 677 1.21 11.02 27.80
CA ARG A 677 0.05 10.94 28.72
C ARG A 677 -0.77 9.67 28.56
N LEU A 678 -0.88 9.12 27.34
CA LEU A 678 -1.51 7.83 27.09
C LEU A 678 -0.77 6.73 27.86
N VAL A 679 0.54 6.65 27.65
CA VAL A 679 1.39 5.66 28.32
C VAL A 679 1.40 5.84 29.82
N ASP A 680 1.49 7.08 30.33
CA ASP A 680 1.38 7.40 31.76
C ASP A 680 0.05 6.88 32.35
N ALA A 681 -1.08 7.24 31.75
CA ALA A 681 -2.39 6.81 32.24
C ALA A 681 -2.55 5.28 32.26
N VAL A 682 -2.12 4.58 31.21
CA VAL A 682 -2.23 3.14 31.09
C VAL A 682 -1.26 2.44 32.04
N SER A 683 -0.01 2.91 32.16
CA SER A 683 1.00 2.27 33.01
C SER A 683 0.72 2.43 34.51
N HIS A 684 -0.07 3.43 34.92
CA HIS A 684 -0.56 3.58 36.29
C HIS A 684 -1.90 2.91 36.53
N SER A 685 -2.55 2.33 35.53
CA SER A 685 -3.83 1.64 35.68
C SER A 685 -3.66 0.21 36.22
N LYS A 686 -4.73 -0.34 36.77
CA LYS A 686 -4.74 -1.74 37.21
C LYS A 686 -4.57 -2.75 36.05
N PHE A 687 -4.75 -2.33 34.81
CA PHE A 687 -4.61 -3.17 33.61
C PHE A 687 -3.16 -3.28 33.11
N TRP A 688 -2.27 -2.41 33.56
CA TRP A 688 -0.87 -2.37 33.13
C TRP A 688 -0.15 -3.71 33.10
N PRO A 689 -0.23 -4.55 34.18
CA PRO A 689 0.50 -5.82 34.20
C PRO A 689 0.15 -6.79 33.07
N THR A 690 -0.93 -6.53 32.32
CA THR A 690 -1.43 -7.41 31.24
C THR A 690 -1.66 -6.66 29.94
N THR A 691 -1.07 -5.47 29.76
CA THR A 691 -1.29 -4.61 28.59
C THR A 691 -0.02 -4.46 27.75
N ALA A 692 -0.21 -4.42 26.43
CA ALA A 692 0.79 -3.97 25.46
C ALA A 692 0.22 -2.82 24.62
N ILE A 693 1.02 -1.76 24.45
CA ILE A 693 0.72 -0.63 23.58
C ILE A 693 1.65 -0.74 22.37
N PHE A 694 1.08 -0.71 21.18
CA PHE A 694 1.77 -0.68 19.90
C PHE A 694 1.51 0.66 19.24
N VAL A 695 2.54 1.31 18.76
CA VAL A 695 2.46 2.63 18.12
C VAL A 695 3.19 2.57 16.79
N LEU A 696 2.55 3.03 15.72
CA LEU A 696 3.16 3.19 14.41
C LEU A 696 2.59 4.43 13.70
N GLU A 697 3.24 4.82 12.61
CA GLU A 697 2.66 5.69 11.58
C GLU A 697 1.95 4.82 10.56
N ASP A 698 0.85 5.31 9.98
CA ASP A 698 0.14 4.63 8.89
C ASP A 698 1.01 4.49 7.64
N ASP A 699 1.74 5.55 7.32
CA ASP A 699 2.74 5.64 6.26
C ASP A 699 3.90 6.58 6.63
N ALA A 700 4.92 6.62 5.79
CA ALA A 700 6.04 7.58 5.90
C ALA A 700 5.87 8.77 4.94
N GLN A 701 4.98 8.63 4.01
CA GLN A 701 4.62 9.55 2.93
C GLN A 701 5.84 10.26 2.31
N ASN A 702 6.00 11.54 2.55
CA ASN A 702 6.98 12.38 1.89
C ASN A 702 8.18 12.75 2.78
N GLY A 703 8.27 12.20 3.97
CA GLY A 703 9.37 12.47 4.87
C GLY A 703 10.69 11.89 4.34
N PRO A 704 11.84 12.58 4.53
CA PRO A 704 13.13 12.04 4.15
C PRO A 704 13.58 10.94 5.11
N ASP A 705 14.08 9.85 4.55
CA ASP A 705 14.76 8.78 5.29
C ASP A 705 15.98 8.29 4.51
N HIS A 706 17.10 8.00 5.22
CA HIS A 706 18.34 7.61 4.56
C HIS A 706 18.43 6.12 4.23
N VAL A 707 17.49 5.31 4.72
CA VAL A 707 17.45 3.86 4.48
C VAL A 707 16.43 3.51 3.41
N ASP A 708 15.16 3.86 3.64
CA ASP A 708 14.06 3.58 2.72
C ASP A 708 12.91 4.56 2.96
N ALA A 709 12.17 4.91 1.91
CA ALA A 709 11.05 5.85 1.97
C ALA A 709 9.88 5.35 2.83
N HIS A 710 9.81 4.06 3.14
CA HIS A 710 8.78 3.46 3.97
C HIS A 710 9.18 3.36 5.45
N ARG A 711 10.38 3.78 5.86
CA ARG A 711 10.83 3.59 7.23
C ARG A 711 10.20 4.58 8.19
N ILE A 712 9.48 4.08 9.21
CA ILE A 712 8.69 4.86 10.17
C ILE A 712 9.17 4.67 11.62
N PRO A 713 8.93 5.63 12.53
CA PRO A 713 9.08 5.42 13.96
C PRO A 713 8.02 4.44 14.45
N CYS A 714 8.45 3.48 15.27
CA CYS A 714 7.59 2.48 15.87
C CYS A 714 7.95 2.27 17.33
N LEU A 715 6.95 2.06 18.19
CA LEU A 715 7.15 1.79 19.61
C LEU A 715 6.35 0.57 20.05
N VAL A 716 6.96 -0.26 20.90
CA VAL A 716 6.32 -1.37 21.62
C VAL A 716 6.53 -1.14 23.11
N ILE A 717 5.44 -0.95 23.84
CA ILE A 717 5.43 -0.50 25.23
C ILE A 717 4.60 -1.47 26.06
N SER A 718 5.24 -2.20 26.95
CA SER A 718 4.60 -3.21 27.80
C SER A 718 5.49 -3.52 28.99
N PRO A 719 4.97 -4.06 30.10
CA PRO A 719 5.81 -4.69 31.12
C PRO A 719 6.74 -5.77 30.56
N TYR A 720 6.33 -6.39 29.46
CA TYR A 720 7.09 -7.49 28.82
C TYR A 720 8.02 -7.03 27.70
N THR A 721 8.20 -5.74 27.45
CA THR A 721 9.15 -5.24 26.46
C THR A 721 10.60 -5.46 26.94
N ALA A 722 11.50 -5.80 26.01
CA ALA A 722 12.93 -5.87 26.25
C ALA A 722 13.50 -4.46 26.44
N ARG A 723 13.44 -3.94 27.66
CA ARG A 723 13.77 -2.55 27.99
C ARG A 723 15.24 -2.24 27.72
N HIS A 724 15.52 -0.98 27.33
CA HIS A 724 16.87 -0.43 27.10
C HIS A 724 17.67 -1.18 26.04
N THR A 725 16.97 -1.77 25.06
CA THR A 725 17.59 -2.50 23.94
C THR A 725 17.29 -1.87 22.60
N VAL A 726 18.10 -2.21 21.62
CA VAL A 726 17.82 -1.90 20.20
C VAL A 726 17.51 -3.22 19.51
N ASP A 727 16.35 -3.30 18.88
CA ASP A 727 15.94 -4.40 18.02
C ASP A 727 15.96 -3.93 16.55
N SER A 728 17.02 -4.31 15.84
CA SER A 728 17.24 -3.99 14.43
C SER A 728 16.74 -5.09 13.49
N THR A 729 15.86 -5.98 13.96
CA THR A 729 15.19 -6.94 13.10
C THR A 729 14.31 -6.19 12.11
N LEU A 730 14.31 -6.62 10.85
CA LEU A 730 13.41 -6.04 9.84
C LEU A 730 11.97 -6.44 10.16
N TYR A 731 11.17 -5.46 10.48
CA TYR A 731 9.73 -5.58 10.71
C TYR A 731 8.96 -4.61 9.82
N SER A 732 7.67 -4.89 9.63
CA SER A 732 6.74 -3.97 8.95
C SER A 732 5.41 -3.89 9.70
N THR A 733 4.49 -3.07 9.21
CA THR A 733 3.11 -2.96 9.72
C THR A 733 2.49 -4.34 9.92
N THR A 734 2.65 -5.26 8.97
CA THR A 734 2.13 -6.63 9.07
C THR A 734 2.82 -7.48 10.14
N SER A 735 4.08 -7.19 10.52
CA SER A 735 4.72 -7.82 11.69
C SER A 735 4.04 -7.43 13.00
N MET A 736 3.66 -6.17 13.13
CA MET A 736 2.94 -5.67 14.31
C MET A 736 1.55 -6.30 14.38
N LEU A 737 0.80 -6.30 13.26
CA LEU A 737 -0.50 -6.97 13.17
C LEU A 737 -0.41 -8.44 13.55
N ARG A 738 0.60 -9.16 13.00
CA ARG A 738 0.81 -10.58 13.36
C ARG A 738 1.07 -10.78 14.84
N THR A 739 1.81 -9.89 15.46
CA THR A 739 2.09 -9.93 16.90
C THR A 739 0.80 -9.71 17.72
N ILE A 740 -0.01 -8.73 17.33
CA ILE A 740 -1.31 -8.44 17.95
C ILE A 740 -2.26 -9.65 17.81
N GLU A 741 -2.34 -10.24 16.62
CA GLU A 741 -3.16 -11.42 16.35
C GLU A 741 -2.78 -12.61 17.25
N LEU A 742 -1.48 -12.89 17.35
CA LEU A 742 -1.00 -13.97 18.21
C LEU A 742 -1.35 -13.73 19.68
N ILE A 743 -1.18 -12.51 20.19
CA ILE A 743 -1.53 -12.13 21.56
C ILE A 743 -3.03 -12.31 21.83
N LEU A 744 -3.86 -11.84 20.91
CA LEU A 744 -5.32 -11.84 21.08
C LEU A 744 -6.00 -13.14 20.62
N GLY A 745 -5.29 -14.02 19.92
CA GLY A 745 -5.81 -15.28 19.38
C GLY A 745 -6.63 -15.09 18.10
N LEU A 746 -6.32 -14.05 17.30
CA LEU A 746 -7.03 -13.73 16.05
C LEU A 746 -6.46 -14.52 14.88
N GLN A 747 -7.30 -14.77 13.87
CA GLN A 747 -6.87 -15.32 12.60
C GLN A 747 -6.26 -14.22 11.71
N PRO A 748 -5.26 -14.53 10.88
CA PRO A 748 -4.70 -13.55 9.96
C PRO A 748 -5.74 -13.10 8.93
N MET A 749 -5.67 -11.83 8.57
CA MET A 749 -6.54 -11.19 7.60
C MET A 749 -6.12 -11.50 6.17
N SER A 750 -4.82 -11.54 5.92
CA SER A 750 -4.23 -11.74 4.60
C SER A 750 -3.04 -12.71 4.62
N GLN A 751 -2.48 -12.95 3.45
CA GLN A 751 -1.22 -13.69 3.35
C GLN A 751 -0.01 -12.92 3.89
N PHE A 752 -0.10 -11.59 4.01
CA PHE A 752 1.01 -10.75 4.46
C PHE A 752 1.22 -10.88 5.96
N ASP A 753 0.20 -10.63 6.76
CA ASP A 753 0.26 -10.82 8.22
C ASP A 753 0.47 -12.29 8.59
N ALA A 754 -0.15 -13.24 7.84
CA ALA A 754 0.10 -14.66 8.04
C ALA A 754 1.56 -15.08 7.83
N ALA A 755 2.28 -14.37 6.94
CA ALA A 755 3.66 -14.66 6.60
C ALA A 755 4.68 -13.81 7.36
N ALA A 756 4.26 -12.67 7.93
CA ALA A 756 5.13 -11.72 8.58
C ALA A 756 5.86 -12.31 9.79
N ALA A 757 7.08 -11.82 10.03
CA ALA A 757 7.85 -12.14 11.22
C ALA A 757 7.23 -11.47 12.44
N PRO A 758 6.73 -12.23 13.46
CA PRO A 758 6.26 -11.60 14.69
C PRO A 758 7.42 -10.95 15.46
N MET A 759 7.12 -9.92 16.22
CA MET A 759 8.10 -9.08 16.92
C MET A 759 8.63 -9.75 18.21
N PHE A 760 9.04 -11.02 18.12
CA PHE A 760 9.47 -11.80 19.29
C PHE A 760 10.68 -11.21 20.01
N ALA A 761 11.63 -10.63 19.27
CA ALA A 761 12.86 -10.06 19.81
C ALA A 761 12.61 -8.80 20.65
N SER A 762 11.51 -8.13 20.44
CA SER A 762 11.10 -6.95 21.21
C SER A 762 10.55 -7.29 22.60
N PHE A 763 10.37 -8.57 22.94
CA PHE A 763 9.72 -9.02 24.19
C PHE A 763 10.62 -9.92 25.03
N THR A 764 10.40 -9.88 26.36
CA THR A 764 11.04 -10.71 27.36
C THR A 764 10.01 -11.41 28.25
N ALA A 765 10.36 -12.56 28.80
CA ALA A 765 9.52 -13.31 29.73
C ALA A 765 9.35 -12.66 31.12
N SER A 766 10.30 -11.83 31.52
CA SER A 766 10.32 -11.20 32.83
C SER A 766 9.68 -9.83 32.77
N PRO A 767 8.46 -9.64 33.32
CA PRO A 767 7.79 -8.36 33.27
C PRO A 767 8.44 -7.35 34.22
N ASP A 768 8.63 -6.13 33.75
CA ASP A 768 8.92 -4.94 34.55
C ASP A 768 7.70 -4.03 34.57
N VAL A 769 6.98 -4.03 35.68
CA VAL A 769 5.74 -3.26 35.86
C VAL A 769 5.98 -1.81 36.27
N THR A 770 7.22 -1.33 36.29
CA THR A 770 7.53 0.08 36.58
C THR A 770 6.75 0.97 35.63
N PRO A 771 5.91 1.89 36.14
CA PRO A 771 5.11 2.75 35.29
C PRO A 771 5.97 3.85 34.65
N TYR A 772 5.55 4.31 33.48
CA TYR A 772 6.11 5.47 32.81
C TYR A 772 5.46 6.74 33.35
N SER A 773 6.21 7.82 33.48
CA SER A 773 5.68 9.16 33.79
C SER A 773 5.89 10.09 32.59
N ALA A 774 4.82 10.72 32.14
CA ALA A 774 4.86 11.62 31.00
C ALA A 774 5.79 12.81 31.24
N LEU A 775 6.67 13.05 30.31
CA LEU A 775 7.52 14.24 30.33
C LEU A 775 6.71 15.47 29.87
N PRO A 776 6.89 16.62 30.50
CA PRO A 776 6.24 17.84 30.05
C PRO A 776 6.76 18.26 28.69
N ALA A 777 5.90 18.89 27.88
CA ALA A 777 6.33 19.49 26.63
C ALA A 777 7.47 20.48 26.88
N ARG A 778 8.50 20.41 26.05
CA ARG A 778 9.67 21.32 26.09
C ARG A 778 9.56 22.39 25.00
N PHE A 779 8.45 22.39 24.26
CA PHE A 779 8.14 23.33 23.19
C PHE A 779 6.79 24.00 23.44
N ASP A 780 6.59 25.24 22.93
CA ASP A 780 5.33 25.97 23.09
C ASP A 780 4.23 25.36 22.21
N LEU A 781 3.29 24.65 22.84
CA LEU A 781 2.13 24.04 22.17
C LEU A 781 1.15 25.05 21.54
N LYS A 782 1.36 26.34 21.76
CA LYS A 782 0.53 27.43 21.23
C LYS A 782 1.23 28.26 20.17
N GLU A 783 2.46 27.91 19.80
CA GLU A 783 3.18 28.57 18.73
C GLU A 783 2.37 28.50 17.43
N ARG A 784 2.18 29.69 16.80
CA ARG A 784 1.35 29.80 15.58
C ARG A 784 2.17 30.29 14.41
N ASN A 785 1.77 29.81 13.24
CA ASN A 785 2.32 30.25 11.97
C ASN A 785 2.06 31.74 11.75
N PRO A 786 3.00 32.46 11.10
CA PRO A 786 2.77 33.83 10.67
C PRO A 786 1.51 33.96 9.79
N ALA A 787 0.75 35.04 9.98
CA ALA A 787 -0.43 35.32 9.17
C ALA A 787 -0.08 35.67 7.71
N GLU A 788 1.14 36.12 7.45
CA GLU A 788 1.63 36.54 6.14
C GLU A 788 2.97 35.89 5.82
N GLY A 789 3.23 35.67 4.51
CA GLY A 789 4.45 35.06 4.00
C GLY A 789 4.19 34.21 2.78
N ALA A 790 5.23 33.68 2.16
CA ALA A 790 5.10 32.77 1.00
C ALA A 790 4.47 31.45 1.45
N ASP A 791 5.02 30.82 2.47
CA ASP A 791 4.55 29.55 3.03
C ASP A 791 3.12 29.66 3.59
N ALA A 792 2.78 30.79 4.22
CA ALA A 792 1.42 31.06 4.70
C ALA A 792 0.40 31.10 3.54
N ARG A 793 0.73 31.79 2.45
CA ARG A 793 -0.15 31.88 1.26
C ARG A 793 -0.28 30.53 0.57
N GLU A 794 0.76 29.75 0.52
CA GLU A 794 0.78 28.45 -0.11
C GLU A 794 -0.03 27.44 0.70
N SER A 795 0.20 27.37 2.01
CA SER A 795 -0.58 26.52 2.93
C SER A 795 -2.07 26.92 2.98
N ALA A 796 -2.40 28.21 2.83
CA ALA A 796 -3.80 28.66 2.80
C ALA A 796 -4.60 28.14 1.58
N ARG A 797 -3.93 27.63 0.56
CA ARG A 797 -4.56 27.02 -0.63
C ARG A 797 -4.76 25.52 -0.47
N MET A 798 -4.13 24.91 0.52
CA MET A 798 -4.22 23.47 0.78
C MET A 798 -5.51 23.14 1.51
N ASP A 799 -6.04 21.96 1.26
CA ASP A 799 -7.20 21.43 1.96
C ASP A 799 -6.74 20.50 3.08
N PHE A 800 -6.98 20.86 4.32
CA PHE A 800 -6.66 20.08 5.52
C PHE A 800 -7.93 19.55 6.21
N ARG A 801 -9.06 19.48 5.49
CA ARG A 801 -10.32 18.98 6.06
C ARG A 801 -10.42 17.47 6.09
N GLU A 802 -9.68 16.82 5.22
CA GLU A 802 -9.58 15.37 5.13
C GLU A 802 -8.10 14.98 5.05
N ALA A 803 -7.78 13.74 5.41
CA ALA A 803 -6.43 13.21 5.29
C ALA A 803 -5.93 13.36 3.85
N ASP A 804 -4.66 13.71 3.69
CA ASP A 804 -3.92 13.75 2.42
C ASP A 804 -4.53 14.59 1.28
N ARG A 805 -5.41 15.52 1.56
CA ARG A 805 -5.89 16.49 0.55
C ARG A 805 -4.92 17.64 0.28
N ALA A 806 -3.93 17.86 1.12
CA ALA A 806 -2.88 18.84 0.90
C ALA A 806 -1.86 18.31 -0.14
N ASP A 807 -1.18 19.22 -0.87
CA ASP A 807 -0.03 18.83 -1.71
C ASP A 807 1.16 18.47 -0.80
N ASP A 808 1.45 17.18 -0.68
CA ASP A 808 2.44 16.63 0.24
C ASP A 808 3.85 17.13 -0.01
N ILE A 809 4.24 17.31 -1.26
CA ILE A 809 5.58 17.82 -1.62
C ILE A 809 5.74 19.23 -1.08
N VAL A 810 4.77 20.08 -1.36
CA VAL A 810 4.77 21.47 -0.92
C VAL A 810 4.64 21.56 0.60
N LEU A 811 3.78 20.72 1.20
CA LEU A 811 3.60 20.63 2.64
C LEU A 811 4.92 20.30 3.36
N ASN A 812 5.64 19.28 2.92
CA ASN A 812 6.91 18.91 3.54
C ASN A 812 8.02 19.94 3.33
N GLU A 813 8.07 20.63 2.19
CA GLU A 813 8.95 21.77 2.00
C GLU A 813 8.67 22.89 3.00
N ILE A 814 7.40 23.18 3.24
CA ILE A 814 6.98 24.19 4.21
C ILE A 814 7.34 23.74 5.63
N ILE A 815 7.09 22.48 5.98
CA ILE A 815 7.46 21.92 7.28
C ILE A 815 8.97 22.04 7.49
N TRP A 816 9.80 21.66 6.51
CA TRP A 816 11.25 21.79 6.60
C TRP A 816 11.68 23.23 6.83
N ARG A 817 11.18 24.19 6.02
CA ARG A 817 11.50 25.61 6.18
C ARG A 817 11.04 26.17 7.53
N SER A 818 9.89 25.73 8.03
CA SER A 818 9.36 26.18 9.33
C SER A 818 10.24 25.75 10.50
N VAL A 819 10.91 24.60 10.40
CA VAL A 819 11.75 24.04 11.47
C VAL A 819 13.22 24.45 11.34
N LYS A 820 13.78 24.33 10.14
CA LYS A 820 15.22 24.53 9.86
C LYS A 820 15.55 25.97 9.41
N GLY A 821 14.54 26.80 9.13
CA GLY A 821 14.67 28.17 8.65
C GLY A 821 14.48 28.30 7.13
N ALA A 822 13.96 29.45 6.69
CA ALA A 822 13.51 29.72 5.32
C ALA A 822 14.56 29.48 4.22
N HIS A 823 15.84 29.50 4.55
CA HIS A 823 16.97 29.31 3.61
C HIS A 823 17.77 28.03 3.87
N SER A 824 17.31 27.16 4.76
CA SER A 824 17.99 25.91 5.05
C SER A 824 17.67 24.86 3.98
N PRO A 825 18.66 24.44 3.16
CA PRO A 825 18.43 23.35 2.23
C PRO A 825 18.27 22.03 2.99
N MET A 826 17.36 21.18 2.53
CA MET A 826 17.31 19.80 3.00
C MET A 826 18.59 19.08 2.57
N PRO A 827 19.38 18.50 3.50
CA PRO A 827 20.59 17.80 3.12
C PRO A 827 20.28 16.55 2.28
N ALA A 828 21.16 16.23 1.34
CA ALA A 828 21.08 14.95 0.66
C ALA A 828 21.39 13.82 1.64
N PRO A 829 20.66 12.70 1.64
CA PRO A 829 20.99 11.54 2.45
C PRO A 829 22.39 11.03 2.14
N VAL A 830 23.08 10.60 3.19
CA VAL A 830 24.48 10.12 3.08
C VAL A 830 24.53 8.69 2.57
N ARG A 831 23.44 7.94 2.67
CA ARG A 831 23.38 6.52 2.34
C ARG A 831 21.97 6.14 1.85
N ALA A 832 21.95 5.22 0.88
CA ALA A 832 20.73 4.55 0.44
C ALA A 832 20.85 3.05 0.63
N ALA A 833 19.77 2.39 0.98
CA ALA A 833 19.70 0.94 1.15
C ALA A 833 19.50 0.19 -0.18
N PHE A 834 19.35 0.87 -1.29
CA PHE A 834 19.08 0.29 -2.59
C PHE A 834 20.22 0.40 -3.57
N PHE A 835 20.21 -0.48 -4.55
CA PHE A 835 21.15 -0.50 -5.67
C PHE A 835 20.45 -0.02 -6.94
N LYS A 836 21.00 1.01 -7.60
CA LYS A 836 20.68 1.33 -8.99
C LYS A 836 21.56 0.47 -9.89
N PRO A 837 21.02 -0.45 -10.71
CA PRO A 837 21.81 -1.05 -11.76
C PRO A 837 22.29 0.07 -12.68
N HIS A 838 23.58 0.37 -12.69
CA HIS A 838 24.13 1.14 -13.81
C HIS A 838 23.97 0.27 -15.06
N PRO A 839 23.35 0.76 -16.13
CA PRO A 839 23.57 0.14 -17.42
C PRO A 839 25.09 0.17 -17.64
N LYS A 840 25.71 -0.99 -17.89
CA LYS A 840 27.07 -1.02 -18.41
C LYS A 840 27.07 -0.17 -19.66
N THR A 841 27.72 0.98 -19.61
CA THR A 841 28.14 1.65 -20.84
C THR A 841 29.25 0.79 -21.42
N ASP A 842 29.11 0.39 -22.68
CA ASP A 842 30.09 -0.42 -23.43
C ASP A 842 31.42 0.33 -23.71
N ASP A 843 31.86 1.22 -22.87
CA ASP A 843 33.00 2.12 -23.07
C ASP A 843 34.14 1.86 -22.04
N ASP A 844 34.18 0.72 -21.40
CA ASP A 844 35.33 0.28 -20.60
C ASP A 844 35.90 -1.04 -21.14
N ASP A 845 36.67 -0.94 -22.27
CA ASP A 845 37.73 -1.85 -22.67
C ASP A 845 39.10 -1.16 -22.49
#